data_8ad8181f6cff860be4629ddb87a52219
#
_entry.id   8ad8181f6cff860be4629ddb87a52219
#
_cell.length_a   1.000
_cell.length_b   1.000
_cell.length_c   1.000
_cell.angle_alpha   90.00
_cell.angle_beta   90.00
_cell.angle_gamma   90.00
#
_symmetry.space_group_name_H-M   'P 1'
#
loop_
_entity.id
_entity.type
_entity.pdbx_description
1 polymer ?
#
loop_
_entity_poly.entity_id
_entity_poly.type
_entity_poly.pdbx_seq_one_letter_code
_entity_poly.pdbx_strand_id
1 'polypeptide(L)'
;MKMGYVITSLVLPLIFLLTSSSYATGRYAVDGPFELSAQARIDEAFESVTSGNNIHDATKDWQAAMPEGFQAKRNSSYPWGTTTYGNEELWVGTIAQGWCVWPVQNLNLPWFLSTYESRFTGCSAQSVLSIPSLIYTYNFKNGTQELIHEGSLKSGGKQYTQAMQPHDEMSVFSIMGLRAAGSYGDLIFFAGHHLHSDGEGWLRIFVFNAKERAFLGYRELRGDTTRRFKSITDKAGNTGFYTIIGAETGMTQNGEGPTIMLRWVGTPEDPFQGGNYLQTGDGKGAGWDIVSAKGLDKNFGMIGDFKQFTHSDGSERLIMSSAAHPLLYDQETGKRDPSKHESVMLLSEAVPNGGWTRESRMEFDVVFSMDRYDPDTKGRWGAKWGTTDIHNGYLYFGTYHQGTSAGYSHFQHADQALFEKLTKTDAGRKAFLLNQWRATSIFRMKLEDIDAIATGTKNPELLYGYSNFQVADDFGKWTTLPNKLGAEPLFGKAGMGNPGNIYSWTSLSKDGQLFWGFFDAFSGVHDLLLEADASRLLVFPGFFVPVPFWEHFRDSSPTRILYEWAKSEMANHDLADEFIPGGDLVVFEGEGKARVLTKKGFGNPCANGVRNVEVLDGRIFFATSSWCNLSDRAGLEFYEYKPELDRPNAHQ
;
A
#
# COMPACT_ATOMS: atom_id res chain seq x y z
N MET A 1 -50.16 -54.10 21.70
CA MET A 1 -49.26 -54.52 20.63
C MET A 1 -48.35 -53.33 20.29
N LYS A 2 -47.13 -53.31 20.80
CA LYS A 2 -46.14 -52.31 20.48
C LYS A 2 -45.22 -52.89 19.40
N MET A 3 -45.23 -52.32 18.23
CA MET A 3 -44.33 -52.68 17.16
C MET A 3 -43.16 -51.71 17.21
N GLY A 4 -41.99 -52.20 17.64
CA GLY A 4 -40.74 -51.44 17.65
C GLY A 4 -40.10 -51.47 16.27
N TYR A 5 -39.78 -50.32 15.73
CA TYR A 5 -38.93 -50.18 14.58
C TYR A 5 -37.47 -50.07 15.05
N VAL A 6 -36.68 -51.07 14.72
CA VAL A 6 -35.23 -51.03 14.82
C VAL A 6 -34.70 -50.33 13.58
N ILE A 7 -34.22 -49.13 13.73
CA ILE A 7 -33.47 -48.42 12.70
C ILE A 7 -32.01 -48.80 12.85
N THR A 8 -31.53 -49.69 12.00
CA THR A 8 -30.12 -49.98 11.80
C THR A 8 -29.50 -48.81 11.06
N SER A 9 -28.79 -47.94 11.79
CA SER A 9 -27.95 -46.91 11.21
C SER A 9 -26.72 -47.54 10.55
N LEU A 10 -26.74 -47.67 9.23
CA LEU A 10 -25.56 -47.89 8.42
C LEU A 10 -24.75 -46.58 8.44
N VAL A 11 -23.76 -46.49 9.30
CA VAL A 11 -22.72 -45.50 9.22
C VAL A 11 -21.79 -45.93 8.09
N LEU A 12 -22.00 -45.38 6.90
CA LEU A 12 -20.96 -45.37 5.87
C LEU A 12 -19.86 -44.42 6.35
N PRO A 13 -18.61 -44.88 6.50
CA PRO A 13 -17.51 -43.97 6.63
C PRO A 13 -17.34 -43.29 5.28
N LEU A 14 -17.79 -42.04 5.19
CA LEU A 14 -17.38 -41.14 4.13
C LEU A 14 -15.88 -40.96 4.32
N ILE A 15 -15.10 -41.74 3.60
CA ILE A 15 -13.69 -41.46 3.39
C ILE A 15 -13.68 -40.15 2.59
N PHE A 16 -13.65 -39.04 3.29
CA PHE A 16 -13.10 -37.83 2.72
C PHE A 16 -11.64 -38.16 2.41
N LEU A 17 -11.40 -38.58 1.17
CA LEU A 17 -10.13 -38.32 0.54
C LEU A 17 -9.99 -36.81 0.51
N LEU A 18 -9.51 -36.28 1.62
CA LEU A 18 -8.78 -35.04 1.62
C LEU A 18 -7.67 -35.26 0.58
N THR A 19 -7.92 -34.86 -0.63
CA THR A 19 -6.86 -34.36 -1.48
C THR A 19 -6.29 -33.20 -0.68
N SER A 20 -5.40 -33.51 0.27
CA SER A 20 -4.43 -32.56 0.75
C SER A 20 -3.75 -32.07 -0.53
N SER A 21 -4.27 -30.96 -1.08
CA SER A 21 -3.54 -30.26 -2.09
C SER A 21 -2.13 -30.12 -1.53
N SER A 22 -1.15 -30.47 -2.31
CA SER A 22 0.28 -30.53 -2.03
C SER A 22 0.89 -29.18 -1.63
N TYR A 23 0.12 -28.30 -1.03
CA TYR A 23 0.53 -27.02 -0.45
C TYR A 23 1.31 -27.17 0.86
N ALA A 24 1.37 -28.36 1.46
CA ALA A 24 1.84 -28.52 2.83
C ALA A 24 3.34 -28.82 3.00
N THR A 25 4.11 -29.17 1.96
CA THR A 25 5.54 -29.51 2.14
C THR A 25 6.44 -29.24 0.93
N GLY A 26 5.96 -28.65 -0.17
CA GLY A 26 6.80 -28.26 -1.30
C GLY A 26 7.24 -26.82 -1.13
N ARG A 27 8.54 -26.55 -1.16
CA ARG A 27 9.04 -25.20 -1.43
C ARG A 27 8.44 -24.80 -2.77
N TYR A 28 7.55 -23.81 -2.79
CA TYR A 28 7.05 -23.25 -4.04
C TYR A 28 8.24 -22.77 -4.87
N ALA A 29 8.32 -23.22 -6.11
CA ALA A 29 9.32 -22.72 -7.03
C ALA A 29 9.08 -21.21 -7.22
N VAL A 30 10.15 -20.46 -7.26
CA VAL A 30 10.07 -19.02 -7.57
C VAL A 30 9.61 -18.89 -9.02
N ASP A 31 8.57 -18.06 -9.22
CA ASP A 31 7.99 -17.78 -10.54
C ASP A 31 8.70 -16.59 -11.19
N GLY A 32 9.02 -16.71 -12.49
CA GLY A 32 9.70 -15.66 -13.25
C GLY A 32 11.22 -15.62 -13.06
N PRO A 33 11.88 -14.56 -13.56
CA PRO A 33 13.34 -14.43 -13.57
C PRO A 33 13.86 -13.89 -12.21
N PHE A 34 13.56 -14.60 -11.12
CA PHE A 34 13.86 -14.15 -9.77
C PHE A 34 14.50 -15.23 -8.92
N GLU A 35 15.22 -14.76 -7.91
CA GLU A 35 15.77 -15.58 -6.83
C GLU A 35 15.33 -15.02 -5.48
N LEU A 36 14.82 -15.89 -4.58
CA LEU A 36 14.50 -15.50 -3.20
C LEU A 36 15.79 -15.20 -2.43
N SER A 37 16.00 -13.95 -2.08
CA SER A 37 17.22 -13.47 -1.43
C SER A 37 17.10 -13.34 0.08
N ALA A 38 15.90 -13.03 0.59
CA ALA A 38 15.66 -12.93 2.02
C ALA A 38 14.16 -13.08 2.34
N GLN A 39 13.87 -13.46 3.59
CA GLN A 39 12.53 -13.59 4.14
C GLN A 39 12.52 -13.07 5.58
N ALA A 40 11.37 -12.60 6.07
CA ALA A 40 11.19 -12.26 7.48
C ALA A 40 11.58 -13.41 8.40
N ARG A 41 12.19 -13.09 9.54
CA ARG A 41 12.51 -14.08 10.56
C ARG A 41 11.24 -14.63 11.20
N ILE A 42 11.33 -15.84 11.75
CA ILE A 42 10.34 -16.34 12.70
C ILE A 42 10.50 -15.51 13.97
N ASP A 43 9.45 -14.87 14.44
CA ASP A 43 9.46 -13.97 15.59
C ASP A 43 8.47 -14.39 16.69
N GLU A 44 7.70 -15.46 16.45
CA GLU A 44 6.74 -15.99 17.41
C GLU A 44 6.66 -17.53 17.34
N ALA A 45 6.62 -18.17 18.51
CA ALA A 45 6.13 -19.54 18.66
C ALA A 45 4.62 -19.46 18.95
N PHE A 46 3.81 -19.95 18.03
CA PHE A 46 2.36 -19.81 18.02
C PHE A 46 1.68 -21.16 18.27
N GLU A 47 0.80 -21.23 19.26
CA GLU A 47 -0.01 -22.39 19.55
C GLU A 47 -1.41 -22.29 18.94
N SER A 48 -2.14 -21.23 19.27
CA SER A 48 -3.45 -20.89 18.67
C SER A 48 -3.85 -19.45 18.96
N VAL A 49 -4.90 -18.95 18.31
CA VAL A 49 -5.42 -17.58 18.54
C VAL A 49 -6.04 -17.39 19.92
N THR A 50 -6.47 -18.46 20.56
CA THR A 50 -7.06 -18.45 21.91
C THR A 50 -6.10 -18.82 23.00
N SER A 51 -4.88 -19.25 22.66
CA SER A 51 -3.87 -19.66 23.62
C SER A 51 -3.24 -18.44 24.29
N GLY A 52 -3.09 -18.52 25.61
CA GLY A 52 -2.25 -17.59 26.37
C GLY A 52 -0.76 -17.95 26.36
N ASN A 53 -0.37 -19.03 25.67
CA ASN A 53 1.00 -19.56 25.67
C ASN A 53 1.82 -19.09 24.48
N ASN A 54 1.24 -18.34 23.53
CA ASN A 54 1.99 -17.79 22.41
C ASN A 54 3.17 -16.96 22.91
N ILE A 55 4.37 -17.22 22.36
CA ILE A 55 5.61 -16.59 22.82
C ILE A 55 6.17 -15.75 21.67
N HIS A 56 6.07 -14.44 21.79
CA HIS A 56 6.71 -13.51 20.87
C HIS A 56 8.09 -13.10 21.39
N ASP A 57 9.13 -13.38 20.61
CA ASP A 57 10.50 -12.92 20.82
C ASP A 57 11.26 -12.88 19.49
N ALA A 58 11.35 -11.71 18.88
CA ALA A 58 12.01 -11.53 17.59
C ALA A 58 13.54 -11.69 17.65
N THR A 59 14.14 -11.71 18.85
CA THR A 59 15.59 -11.90 19.02
C THR A 59 15.98 -13.36 19.08
N LYS A 60 15.03 -14.26 19.34
CA LYS A 60 15.28 -15.70 19.53
C LYS A 60 15.38 -16.43 18.19
N ASP A 61 16.26 -17.43 18.16
CA ASP A 61 16.30 -18.41 17.06
C ASP A 61 15.23 -19.49 17.27
N TRP A 62 14.03 -19.21 16.75
CA TRP A 62 12.90 -20.12 16.82
C TRP A 62 13.05 -21.36 15.94
N GLN A 63 13.95 -21.39 14.95
CA GLN A 63 14.22 -22.62 14.19
C GLN A 63 14.88 -23.67 15.06
N ALA A 64 15.75 -23.23 15.96
CA ALA A 64 16.44 -24.13 16.89
C ALA A 64 15.68 -24.39 18.20
N ALA A 65 14.78 -23.48 18.59
CA ALA A 65 14.19 -23.45 19.93
C ALA A 65 12.66 -23.53 19.97
N MET A 66 12.00 -24.01 18.87
CA MET A 66 10.55 -24.15 18.81
C MET A 66 10.06 -25.16 19.84
N PRO A 67 9.13 -24.80 20.74
CA PRO A 67 8.56 -25.74 21.67
C PRO A 67 7.70 -26.80 20.95
N GLU A 68 7.58 -27.99 21.57
CA GLU A 68 6.70 -29.03 21.04
C GLU A 68 5.24 -28.57 21.05
N GLY A 69 4.51 -28.79 19.95
CA GLY A 69 3.12 -28.37 19.77
C GLY A 69 2.93 -26.94 19.26
N PHE A 70 4.01 -26.19 19.11
CA PHE A 70 3.97 -24.83 18.54
C PHE A 70 4.37 -24.83 17.07
N GLN A 71 3.86 -23.87 16.34
CA GLN A 71 4.23 -23.61 14.94
C GLN A 71 4.94 -22.26 14.79
N ALA A 72 5.75 -22.19 13.76
CA ALA A 72 6.49 -20.98 13.43
C ALA A 72 5.55 -19.88 12.90
N LYS A 73 5.65 -18.66 13.44
CA LYS A 73 4.91 -17.51 12.96
C LYS A 73 5.86 -16.36 12.63
N ARG A 74 5.57 -15.67 11.53
CA ARG A 74 6.28 -14.49 11.05
C ARG A 74 5.33 -13.31 10.99
N ASN A 75 5.45 -12.42 11.96
CA ASN A 75 4.55 -11.27 12.08
C ASN A 75 4.95 -10.11 11.16
N SER A 76 6.23 -9.98 10.81
CA SER A 76 6.72 -8.98 9.87
C SER A 76 6.29 -9.32 8.43
N SER A 77 5.04 -8.99 8.09
CA SER A 77 4.41 -9.39 6.84
C SER A 77 4.46 -8.33 5.74
N TYR A 78 4.97 -7.12 6.06
CA TYR A 78 4.86 -5.98 5.16
C TYR A 78 6.11 -5.09 5.23
N PRO A 79 6.92 -5.01 4.17
CA PRO A 79 8.07 -4.11 4.10
C PRO A 79 7.56 -2.71 3.77
N TRP A 80 7.16 -1.94 4.79
CA TRP A 80 6.43 -0.71 4.53
C TRP A 80 7.32 0.46 4.11
N GLY A 81 8.39 0.70 4.84
CA GLY A 81 9.42 1.68 4.50
C GLY A 81 10.75 0.99 4.21
N THR A 82 11.36 1.28 3.07
CA THR A 82 12.68 0.76 2.71
C THR A 82 13.59 1.88 2.28
N THR A 83 14.86 1.77 2.60
CA THR A 83 15.91 2.67 2.13
C THR A 83 17.26 1.98 2.18
N THR A 84 18.21 2.44 1.36
CA THR A 84 19.56 1.88 1.30
C THR A 84 20.54 2.73 2.11
N TYR A 85 21.55 2.08 2.68
CA TYR A 85 22.73 2.71 3.24
C TYR A 85 23.96 2.20 2.49
N GLY A 86 24.65 3.13 1.81
CA GLY A 86 25.69 2.74 0.85
C GLY A 86 25.14 1.85 -0.27
N ASN A 87 25.98 1.00 -0.82
CA ASN A 87 25.64 0.09 -1.93
C ASN A 87 25.36 -1.35 -1.49
N GLU A 88 25.38 -1.65 -0.19
CA GLU A 88 25.38 -3.02 0.29
C GLU A 88 24.26 -3.33 1.30
N GLU A 89 23.75 -2.32 1.99
CA GLU A 89 22.84 -2.53 3.09
C GLU A 89 21.48 -1.90 2.83
N LEU A 90 20.43 -2.71 3.02
CA LEU A 90 19.04 -2.31 2.95
C LEU A 90 18.45 -2.23 4.37
N TRP A 91 17.86 -1.10 4.71
CA TRP A 91 17.09 -0.89 5.93
C TRP A 91 15.61 -1.01 5.65
N VAL A 92 14.90 -1.80 6.45
CA VAL A 92 13.49 -2.14 6.25
C VAL A 92 12.69 -1.92 7.52
N GLY A 93 11.78 -0.98 7.47
CA GLY A 93 10.74 -0.81 8.48
C GLY A 93 9.49 -1.60 8.10
N THR A 94 8.92 -2.32 9.07
CA THR A 94 7.82 -3.25 8.84
C THR A 94 6.50 -2.76 9.42
N ILE A 95 5.42 -3.42 9.03
CA ILE A 95 4.19 -3.53 9.83
C ILE A 95 4.06 -4.98 10.28
N ALA A 96 3.81 -5.16 11.56
CA ALA A 96 3.53 -6.47 12.11
C ALA A 96 2.07 -6.84 11.83
N GLN A 97 1.85 -8.09 11.37
CA GLN A 97 0.50 -8.62 11.14
C GLN A 97 -0.44 -7.65 10.40
N GLY A 98 0.01 -7.08 9.30
CA GLY A 98 -0.73 -6.03 8.58
C GLY A 98 -2.18 -6.37 8.30
N TRP A 99 -2.50 -7.63 8.01
CA TRP A 99 -3.87 -8.12 7.82
C TRP A 99 -4.69 -8.21 9.10
N CYS A 100 -4.07 -8.40 10.24
CA CYS A 100 -4.76 -8.44 11.53
C CYS A 100 -5.00 -7.03 12.08
N VAL A 101 -4.03 -6.14 11.88
CA VAL A 101 -4.06 -4.77 12.42
C VAL A 101 -4.98 -3.87 11.61
N TRP A 102 -4.96 -3.96 10.30
CA TRP A 102 -5.67 -3.05 9.41
C TRP A 102 -7.20 -3.07 9.54
N PRO A 103 -7.87 -4.24 9.62
CA PRO A 103 -9.30 -4.28 9.85
C PRO A 103 -9.74 -3.64 11.16
N VAL A 104 -8.93 -3.76 12.21
CA VAL A 104 -9.23 -3.19 13.52
C VAL A 104 -9.20 -1.68 13.51
N GLN A 105 -8.15 -1.12 12.95
CA GLN A 105 -7.95 0.33 12.96
C GLN A 105 -8.89 1.06 12.01
N ASN A 106 -9.20 0.45 10.86
CA ASN A 106 -10.00 1.11 9.83
C ASN A 106 -11.48 0.75 9.85
N LEU A 107 -11.84 -0.37 10.44
CA LEU A 107 -13.23 -0.85 10.49
C LEU A 107 -13.83 -0.80 11.90
N ASN A 108 -13.02 -0.42 12.89
CA ASN A 108 -13.43 -0.42 14.31
C ASN A 108 -14.07 -1.77 14.73
N LEU A 109 -13.45 -2.88 14.31
CA LEU A 109 -13.93 -4.24 14.50
C LEU A 109 -13.10 -5.01 15.55
N PRO A 110 -13.13 -4.64 16.83
CA PRO A 110 -12.34 -5.31 17.87
C PRO A 110 -12.66 -6.81 18.01
N TRP A 111 -13.86 -7.22 17.61
CA TRP A 111 -14.27 -8.62 17.66
C TRP A 111 -13.66 -9.49 16.55
N PHE A 112 -13.24 -8.90 15.44
CA PHE A 112 -12.59 -9.63 14.34
C PHE A 112 -11.25 -10.22 14.74
N LEU A 113 -10.51 -9.53 15.60
CA LEU A 113 -9.19 -9.93 16.07
C LEU A 113 -9.19 -11.14 16.99
N SER A 114 -10.28 -11.34 17.75
CA SER A 114 -10.31 -12.35 18.82
C SER A 114 -10.63 -13.76 18.33
N THR A 115 -10.94 -13.94 17.04
CA THR A 115 -11.53 -15.21 16.58
C THR A 115 -11.06 -15.67 15.20
N TYR A 116 -10.09 -14.99 14.56
CA TYR A 116 -9.66 -15.36 13.22
C TYR A 116 -8.40 -16.21 13.25
N GLU A 117 -8.57 -17.49 13.03
CA GLU A 117 -7.50 -18.44 12.82
C GLU A 117 -7.75 -19.23 11.54
N SER A 118 -6.76 -19.25 10.68
CA SER A 118 -6.70 -20.12 9.52
C SER A 118 -5.37 -20.86 9.52
N ARG A 119 -5.20 -21.84 8.65
CA ARG A 119 -3.91 -22.50 8.45
C ARG A 119 -2.79 -21.55 7.99
N PHE A 120 -3.14 -20.35 7.52
CA PHE A 120 -2.20 -19.37 7.01
C PHE A 120 -2.05 -18.15 7.93
N THR A 121 -3.07 -17.83 8.70
CA THR A 121 -3.15 -16.57 9.44
C THR A 121 -3.63 -16.82 10.87
N GLY A 122 -2.81 -16.46 11.83
CA GLY A 122 -3.13 -16.50 13.26
C GLY A 122 -3.26 -15.08 13.81
N CYS A 123 -4.44 -14.47 13.69
CA CYS A 123 -4.74 -13.18 14.29
C CYS A 123 -5.28 -13.39 15.70
N SER A 124 -4.49 -13.13 16.72
CA SER A 124 -4.99 -13.04 18.08
C SER A 124 -5.04 -11.60 18.56
N ALA A 125 -6.02 -11.25 19.39
CA ALA A 125 -6.10 -9.91 19.96
C ALA A 125 -4.82 -9.55 20.74
N GLN A 126 -4.30 -10.50 21.49
CA GLN A 126 -3.05 -10.34 22.25
C GLN A 126 -1.87 -10.07 21.32
N SER A 127 -1.69 -10.83 20.26
CA SER A 127 -0.55 -10.66 19.36
C SER A 127 -0.63 -9.37 18.54
N VAL A 128 -1.82 -8.97 18.12
CA VAL A 128 -2.00 -7.69 17.41
C VAL A 128 -1.67 -6.49 18.30
N LEU A 129 -2.00 -6.57 19.58
CA LEU A 129 -1.78 -5.48 20.53
C LEU A 129 -0.36 -5.46 21.14
N SER A 130 0.37 -6.56 21.04
CA SER A 130 1.66 -6.71 21.72
C SER A 130 2.87 -6.82 20.79
N ILE A 131 2.67 -6.93 19.48
CA ILE A 131 3.79 -7.12 18.56
C ILE A 131 4.18 -5.79 17.92
N PRO A 132 5.38 -5.28 18.21
CA PRO A 132 5.86 -4.03 17.65
C PRO A 132 6.21 -4.18 16.17
N SER A 133 6.18 -3.08 15.45
CA SER A 133 6.83 -2.97 14.15
C SER A 133 8.34 -3.09 14.31
N LEU A 134 8.98 -3.88 13.45
CA LEU A 134 10.40 -4.20 13.54
C LEU A 134 11.18 -3.50 12.44
N ILE A 135 12.46 -3.26 12.71
CA ILE A 135 13.42 -2.76 11.73
C ILE A 135 14.45 -3.86 11.48
N TYR A 136 14.62 -4.22 10.20
CA TYR A 136 15.65 -5.15 9.77
C TYR A 136 16.66 -4.46 8.89
N THR A 137 17.89 -4.95 8.92
CA THR A 137 18.87 -4.69 7.86
C THR A 137 19.19 -5.98 7.13
N TYR A 138 19.38 -5.85 5.83
CA TYR A 138 19.78 -6.95 4.95
C TYR A 138 21.05 -6.53 4.21
N ASN A 139 22.10 -7.34 4.30
CA ASN A 139 23.27 -7.20 3.46
C ASN A 139 23.28 -8.35 2.44
N PHE A 140 22.85 -8.06 1.22
CA PHE A 140 22.73 -9.08 0.18
C PHE A 140 24.06 -9.53 -0.42
N LYS A 141 25.17 -8.87 -0.08
CA LYS A 141 26.50 -9.29 -0.53
C LYS A 141 27.03 -10.49 0.27
N ASN A 142 26.78 -10.49 1.55
CA ASN A 142 27.21 -11.56 2.46
C ASN A 142 26.05 -12.42 2.97
N GLY A 143 24.81 -12.14 2.55
CA GLY A 143 23.62 -12.88 2.94
C GLY A 143 23.21 -12.70 4.40
N THR A 144 23.66 -11.63 5.07
CA THR A 144 23.34 -11.40 6.49
C THR A 144 22.06 -10.61 6.66
N GLN A 145 21.30 -10.98 7.67
CA GLN A 145 20.12 -10.28 8.15
C GLN A 145 20.29 -9.96 9.64
N GLU A 146 20.06 -8.71 9.99
CA GLU A 146 20.11 -8.24 11.37
C GLU A 146 18.77 -7.62 11.76
N LEU A 147 18.27 -7.96 12.96
CA LEU A 147 17.20 -7.23 13.61
C LEU A 147 17.80 -6.05 14.37
N ILE A 148 17.34 -4.84 14.08
CA ILE A 148 17.74 -3.66 14.84
C ILE A 148 16.96 -3.61 16.13
N HIS A 149 17.64 -3.83 17.24
CA HIS A 149 17.11 -3.79 18.61
C HIS A 149 18.17 -3.22 19.55
N GLU A 150 17.83 -3.05 20.84
CA GLU A 150 18.75 -2.44 21.81
C GLU A 150 20.12 -3.10 21.84
N GLY A 151 20.16 -4.44 21.82
CA GLY A 151 21.41 -5.21 21.86
C GLY A 151 22.24 -5.15 20.57
N SER A 152 21.65 -4.76 19.44
CA SER A 152 22.35 -4.58 18.18
C SER A 152 22.90 -3.16 17.98
N LEU A 153 22.46 -2.21 18.79
CA LEU A 153 22.90 -0.82 18.72
C LEU A 153 24.18 -0.62 19.56
N LYS A 154 25.16 0.06 18.98
CA LYS A 154 26.37 0.40 19.70
C LYS A 154 26.12 1.46 20.77
N SER A 155 27.03 1.52 21.72
CA SER A 155 26.93 2.32 22.96
C SER A 155 26.40 3.74 22.75
N GLY A 156 25.51 4.16 23.65
CA GLY A 156 24.86 5.49 23.61
C GLY A 156 23.54 5.52 22.87
N GLY A 157 23.15 4.43 22.21
CA GLY A 157 21.85 4.32 21.58
C GLY A 157 20.73 4.35 22.63
N LYS A 158 19.86 5.33 22.52
CA LYS A 158 18.60 5.31 23.28
C LYS A 158 17.72 4.19 22.72
N GLN A 159 17.04 3.49 23.59
CA GLN A 159 16.15 2.39 23.22
C GLN A 159 15.03 2.84 22.28
N TYR A 160 15.17 2.62 20.98
CA TYR A 160 14.02 2.80 20.09
C TYR A 160 12.91 1.79 20.40
N THR A 161 13.28 0.63 20.95
CA THR A 161 12.37 -0.40 21.41
C THR A 161 11.42 0.09 22.51
N GLN A 162 11.82 1.07 23.34
CA GLN A 162 10.90 1.69 24.28
C GLN A 162 9.74 2.42 23.59
N ALA A 163 10.01 3.06 22.48
CA ALA A 163 8.97 3.73 21.68
C ALA A 163 8.07 2.72 20.93
N MET A 164 8.44 1.45 20.90
CA MET A 164 7.76 0.36 20.18
C MET A 164 7.35 -0.80 21.10
N GLN A 165 7.59 -0.69 22.40
CA GLN A 165 7.26 -1.73 23.37
C GLN A 165 5.78 -1.71 23.76
N PRO A 166 5.18 -2.89 24.06
CA PRO A 166 3.78 -2.98 24.48
C PRO A 166 3.43 -2.24 25.78
N HIS A 167 4.42 -1.91 26.59
CA HIS A 167 4.25 -1.26 27.90
C HIS A 167 4.33 0.27 27.86
N ASP A 168 4.73 0.84 26.74
CA ASP A 168 4.64 2.26 26.51
C ASP A 168 3.18 2.56 26.15
N GLU A 169 2.50 3.45 26.89
CA GLU A 169 1.11 3.89 26.62
C GLU A 169 0.91 4.34 25.18
N MET A 170 1.99 4.64 24.49
CA MET A 170 2.05 5.11 23.12
C MET A 170 2.41 4.02 22.10
N SER A 171 2.55 2.74 22.50
CA SER A 171 3.25 1.77 21.69
C SER A 171 2.43 1.16 20.55
N VAL A 172 1.67 0.15 20.82
CA VAL A 172 1.17 -0.75 19.77
C VAL A 172 -0.06 -0.23 19.08
N PHE A 173 -0.93 0.46 19.81
CA PHE A 173 -2.08 1.15 19.21
C PHE A 173 -1.70 2.42 18.48
N SER A 174 -0.53 2.96 18.78
CA SER A 174 -0.11 4.25 18.28
C SER A 174 0.79 4.17 17.05
N ILE A 175 1.55 3.09 16.88
CA ILE A 175 2.40 2.90 15.68
C ILE A 175 1.94 1.68 14.91
N MET A 176 1.18 1.91 13.84
CA MET A 176 0.69 0.86 12.96
C MET A 176 1.83 0.16 12.22
N GLY A 177 2.88 0.90 11.88
CA GLY A 177 4.02 0.43 11.14
C GLY A 177 4.92 1.56 10.69
N LEU A 178 6.11 1.23 10.21
CA LEU A 178 7.11 2.16 9.72
C LEU A 178 6.94 2.36 8.21
N ARG A 179 6.04 3.27 7.82
CA ARG A 179 5.52 3.42 6.46
C ARG A 179 6.49 4.04 5.47
N ALA A 180 7.34 4.94 5.93
CA ALA A 180 8.32 5.60 5.10
C ALA A 180 9.72 5.38 5.65
N ALA A 181 10.68 5.29 4.76
CA ALA A 181 12.09 5.34 5.07
C ALA A 181 12.83 6.21 4.06
N GLY A 182 13.98 6.71 4.47
CA GLY A 182 14.92 7.43 3.60
C GLY A 182 16.27 7.60 4.27
N SER A 183 17.30 7.81 3.46
CA SER A 183 18.66 8.01 3.93
C SER A 183 19.20 9.37 3.48
N TYR A 184 20.00 9.99 4.35
CA TYR A 184 20.73 11.22 4.04
C TYR A 184 22.10 11.18 4.72
N GLY A 185 23.15 11.03 3.94
CA GLY A 185 24.48 10.73 4.50
C GLY A 185 24.46 9.42 5.30
N ASP A 186 24.96 9.48 6.54
CA ASP A 186 24.96 8.33 7.45
C ASP A 186 23.65 8.17 8.23
N LEU A 187 22.67 9.05 8.02
CA LEU A 187 21.39 9.01 8.74
C LEU A 187 20.35 8.19 7.99
N ILE A 188 19.62 7.39 8.75
CA ILE A 188 18.43 6.66 8.30
C ILE A 188 17.22 7.22 9.04
N PHE A 189 16.20 7.60 8.28
CA PHE A 189 14.93 8.10 8.78
C PHE A 189 13.86 7.05 8.56
N PHE A 190 13.06 6.78 9.59
CA PHE A 190 11.81 6.03 9.48
C PHE A 190 10.65 6.87 9.98
N ALA A 191 9.49 6.74 9.35
CA ALA A 191 8.28 7.37 9.83
C ALA A 191 7.19 6.32 10.10
N GLY A 192 6.67 6.37 11.33
CA GLY A 192 5.60 5.50 11.82
C GLY A 192 4.27 6.24 11.92
N HIS A 193 3.24 5.65 11.34
CA HIS A 193 1.86 6.10 11.45
C HIS A 193 1.36 5.83 12.88
N HIS A 194 0.77 6.85 13.48
CA HIS A 194 0.37 6.83 14.88
C HIS A 194 -1.05 7.43 15.02
N LEU A 195 -1.92 6.76 15.74
CA LEU A 195 -3.24 7.26 16.08
C LEU A 195 -3.24 7.73 17.53
N HIS A 196 -3.53 8.99 17.75
CA HIS A 196 -3.67 9.53 19.10
C HIS A 196 -5.05 9.17 19.69
N SER A 197 -5.14 9.11 21.02
CA SER A 197 -6.39 8.76 21.74
C SER A 197 -7.54 9.75 21.52
N ASP A 198 -7.24 10.96 21.06
CA ASP A 198 -8.22 12.00 20.72
C ASP A 198 -8.76 11.89 19.29
N GLY A 199 -8.32 10.88 18.51
CA GLY A 199 -8.69 10.69 17.11
C GLY A 199 -7.91 11.56 16.13
N GLU A 200 -6.97 12.38 16.61
CA GLU A 200 -6.04 13.10 15.74
C GLU A 200 -4.86 12.21 15.36
N GLY A 201 -4.46 12.26 14.10
CA GLY A 201 -3.31 11.50 13.61
C GLY A 201 -2.00 12.11 14.07
N TRP A 202 -1.08 11.27 14.47
CA TRP A 202 0.28 11.61 14.82
C TRP A 202 1.27 10.76 14.05
N LEU A 203 2.39 11.37 13.69
CA LEU A 203 3.49 10.73 13.00
C LEU A 203 4.72 10.77 13.88
N ARG A 204 5.37 9.62 14.08
CA ARG A 204 6.72 9.57 14.67
C ARG A 204 7.76 9.44 13.60
N ILE A 205 8.78 10.29 13.66
CA ILE A 205 9.98 10.18 12.84
C ILE A 205 11.13 9.72 13.73
N PHE A 206 11.65 8.53 13.45
CA PHE A 206 12.80 7.93 14.10
C PHE A 206 14.05 8.19 13.27
N VAL A 207 15.18 8.46 13.92
CA VAL A 207 16.45 8.66 13.23
C VAL A 207 17.52 7.77 13.83
N PHE A 208 18.26 7.10 12.93
CA PHE A 208 19.41 6.26 13.25
C PHE A 208 20.65 6.78 12.53
N ASN A 209 21.81 6.61 13.15
CA ASN A 209 23.09 6.69 12.45
C ASN A 209 23.50 5.28 12.04
N ALA A 210 23.48 4.98 10.75
CA ALA A 210 23.75 3.65 10.23
C ALA A 210 25.22 3.25 10.42
N LYS A 211 26.16 4.19 10.21
CA LYS A 211 27.58 3.97 10.39
C LYS A 211 27.96 3.65 11.83
N GLU A 212 27.42 4.41 12.76
CA GLU A 212 27.68 4.25 14.19
C GLU A 212 26.81 3.17 14.83
N ARG A 213 25.81 2.64 14.12
CA ARG A 213 24.77 1.76 14.69
C ARG A 213 24.11 2.38 15.93
N ALA A 214 23.74 3.64 15.84
CA ALA A 214 23.20 4.39 16.97
C ALA A 214 21.77 4.86 16.69
N PHE A 215 20.92 4.78 17.69
CA PHE A 215 19.60 5.39 17.69
C PHE A 215 19.70 6.81 18.23
N LEU A 216 19.34 7.81 17.40
CA LEU A 216 19.47 9.23 17.75
C LEU A 216 18.20 9.79 18.39
N GLY A 217 17.10 9.04 18.36
CA GLY A 217 15.85 9.44 18.97
C GLY A 217 14.70 9.52 17.98
N TYR A 218 13.58 10.11 18.43
CA TYR A 218 12.40 10.37 17.60
C TYR A 218 11.74 11.71 17.94
N ARG A 219 10.87 12.15 17.03
CA ARG A 219 9.95 13.28 17.25
C ARG A 219 8.54 12.92 16.83
N GLU A 220 7.57 13.43 17.55
CA GLU A 220 6.15 13.32 17.22
C GLU A 220 5.69 14.59 16.52
N LEU A 221 5.07 14.40 15.38
CA LEU A 221 4.55 15.48 14.53
C LEU A 221 3.07 15.25 14.30
N ARG A 222 2.30 16.34 14.24
CA ARG A 222 0.90 16.24 13.86
C ARG A 222 0.79 15.90 12.37
N GLY A 223 -0.03 14.91 12.05
CA GLY A 223 -0.23 14.39 10.71
C GLY A 223 -0.33 12.86 10.76
N ASP A 224 -1.04 12.26 9.82
CA ASP A 224 -1.32 10.83 9.88
C ASP A 224 -0.18 10.01 9.26
N THR A 225 0.48 10.54 8.24
CA THR A 225 1.34 9.70 7.42
C THR A 225 2.35 10.50 6.62
N THR A 226 3.47 9.84 6.35
CA THR A 226 4.33 10.14 5.19
C THR A 226 4.60 8.86 4.42
N ARG A 227 4.89 8.98 3.13
CA ARG A 227 5.15 7.80 2.27
C ARG A 227 6.58 7.74 1.79
N ARG A 228 7.28 8.86 1.71
CA ARG A 228 8.62 8.95 1.12
C ARG A 228 9.45 10.02 1.81
N PHE A 229 10.71 9.71 1.99
CA PHE A 229 11.78 10.69 2.19
C PHE A 229 12.64 10.67 0.94
N LYS A 230 12.96 11.83 0.39
CA LYS A 230 13.76 11.92 -0.85
C LYS A 230 14.70 13.09 -0.82
N SER A 231 15.87 12.89 -1.39
CA SER A 231 16.77 13.96 -1.75
C SER A 231 16.31 14.64 -3.03
N ILE A 232 16.32 15.97 -3.03
CA ILE A 232 16.01 16.81 -4.20
C ILE A 232 17.23 17.67 -4.44
N THR A 233 17.72 17.70 -5.68
CA THR A 233 18.92 18.41 -6.08
C THR A 233 18.54 19.56 -7.01
N ASP A 234 18.99 20.77 -6.71
CA ASP A 234 18.79 21.93 -7.57
C ASP A 234 19.73 21.92 -8.79
N LYS A 235 19.53 22.85 -9.71
CA LYS A 235 20.34 22.97 -10.92
C LYS A 235 21.84 23.27 -10.63
N ALA A 236 22.15 23.80 -9.46
CA ALA A 236 23.52 24.10 -9.04
C ALA A 236 24.19 22.89 -8.35
N GLY A 237 23.47 21.78 -8.15
CA GLY A 237 23.95 20.56 -7.51
C GLY A 237 23.79 20.55 -5.99
N ASN A 238 23.12 21.54 -5.38
CA ASN A 238 22.84 21.52 -3.95
C ASN A 238 21.69 20.56 -3.67
N THR A 239 21.86 19.67 -2.71
CA THR A 239 20.88 18.64 -2.34
C THR A 239 20.25 18.94 -1.00
N GLY A 240 18.92 18.96 -0.95
CA GLY A 240 18.13 18.99 0.27
C GLY A 240 17.39 17.67 0.49
N PHE A 241 17.00 17.41 1.73
CA PHE A 241 16.25 16.20 2.10
C PHE A 241 14.82 16.58 2.49
N TYR A 242 13.83 15.91 1.87
CA TYR A 242 12.44 16.32 1.93
C TYR A 242 11.51 15.14 2.22
N THR A 243 10.37 15.48 2.82
CA THR A 243 9.22 14.56 2.96
C THR A 243 7.92 15.33 2.81
N ILE A 244 6.82 14.60 2.58
CA ILE A 244 5.47 15.16 2.55
C ILE A 244 4.66 14.47 3.63
N ILE A 245 4.12 15.25 4.57
CA ILE A 245 3.19 14.76 5.59
C ILE A 245 1.77 14.98 5.08
N GLY A 246 0.96 13.93 5.18
CA GLY A 246 -0.48 13.96 4.92
C GLY A 246 -1.27 13.73 6.19
N ALA A 247 -2.48 14.26 6.23
CA ALA A 247 -3.46 14.01 7.26
C ALA A 247 -4.76 13.53 6.61
N GLU A 248 -5.11 12.26 6.83
CA GLU A 248 -6.36 11.69 6.31
C GLU A 248 -7.59 12.31 6.99
N THR A 249 -7.42 12.80 8.20
CA THR A 249 -8.41 13.56 8.96
C THR A 249 -8.63 14.99 8.46
N GLY A 250 -7.85 15.43 7.48
CA GLY A 250 -7.98 16.72 6.81
C GLY A 250 -7.19 17.87 7.41
N MET A 251 -6.48 17.68 8.53
CA MET A 251 -5.75 18.75 9.21
C MET A 251 -4.35 18.32 9.61
N THR A 252 -3.37 19.10 9.20
CA THR A 252 -2.00 19.04 9.71
C THR A 252 -1.79 20.08 10.82
N GLN A 253 -0.56 20.21 11.29
CA GLN A 253 -0.22 21.25 12.25
C GLN A 253 -0.65 22.64 11.74
N ASN A 254 -1.17 23.47 12.64
CA ASN A 254 -1.66 24.83 12.35
C ASN A 254 -2.98 24.92 11.54
N GLY A 255 -3.68 23.80 11.32
CA GLY A 255 -4.95 23.82 10.59
C GLY A 255 -4.78 24.22 9.11
N GLU A 256 -3.62 23.98 8.54
CA GLU A 256 -3.32 24.40 7.16
C GLU A 256 -3.84 23.39 6.10
N GLY A 257 -4.42 22.26 6.51
CA GLY A 257 -4.99 21.28 5.57
C GLY A 257 -4.26 19.94 5.58
N PRO A 258 -4.61 19.03 4.63
CA PRO A 258 -4.22 17.62 4.72
C PRO A 258 -2.81 17.32 4.22
N THR A 259 -2.09 18.28 3.64
CA THR A 259 -0.78 18.03 3.02
C THR A 259 0.19 19.17 3.25
N ILE A 260 1.38 18.85 3.74
CA ILE A 260 2.48 19.77 3.95
C ILE A 260 3.77 19.15 3.43
N MET A 261 4.57 19.90 2.67
CA MET A 261 5.93 19.49 2.34
C MET A 261 6.92 20.08 3.34
N LEU A 262 7.80 19.22 3.80
CA LEU A 262 8.83 19.53 4.79
C LEU A 262 10.22 19.34 4.19
N ARG A 263 11.14 20.24 4.58
CA ARG A 263 12.58 20.12 4.36
C ARG A 263 13.29 19.88 5.68
N TRP A 264 14.16 18.89 5.71
CA TRP A 264 15.04 18.67 6.87
C TRP A 264 16.10 19.76 6.97
N VAL A 265 16.28 20.29 8.18
CA VAL A 265 17.21 21.39 8.51
C VAL A 265 18.08 21.08 9.74
N GLY A 266 17.95 19.85 10.28
CA GLY A 266 18.83 19.38 11.35
C GLY A 266 20.28 19.14 10.89
N THR A 267 21.10 18.60 11.78
CA THR A 267 22.47 18.20 11.48
C THR A 267 22.65 16.71 11.76
N PRO A 268 23.73 16.08 11.26
CA PRO A 268 24.02 14.68 11.60
C PRO A 268 24.19 14.42 13.10
N GLU A 269 24.68 15.41 13.84
CA GLU A 269 24.93 15.35 15.29
C GLU A 269 23.64 15.60 16.09
N ASP A 270 22.76 16.46 15.59
CA ASP A 270 21.44 16.73 16.16
C ASP A 270 20.39 16.80 15.05
N PRO A 271 19.82 15.65 14.66
CA PRO A 271 18.89 15.57 13.53
C PRO A 271 17.56 16.27 13.78
N PHE A 272 17.29 16.65 15.02
CA PHE A 272 16.06 17.32 15.43
C PHE A 272 16.25 18.80 15.79
N GLN A 273 17.42 19.36 15.53
CA GLN A 273 17.70 20.76 15.80
C GLN A 273 16.93 21.68 14.86
N GLY A 274 16.30 22.70 15.42
CA GLY A 274 15.62 23.74 14.66
C GLY A 274 14.34 23.29 13.97
N GLY A 275 14.00 24.01 12.91
CA GLY A 275 12.76 23.80 12.16
C GLY A 275 11.57 24.58 12.72
N ASN A 276 10.60 24.85 11.84
CA ASN A 276 9.36 25.53 12.22
C ASN A 276 8.14 24.59 12.27
N TYR A 277 8.34 23.31 11.90
CA TYR A 277 7.35 22.27 12.17
C TYR A 277 7.61 21.73 13.57
N LEU A 278 6.67 21.97 14.47
CA LEU A 278 6.90 21.80 15.89
C LEU A 278 6.56 20.39 16.36
N GLN A 279 7.34 19.91 17.31
CA GLN A 279 7.00 18.70 18.04
C GLN A 279 5.71 18.91 18.84
N THR A 280 4.91 17.89 18.90
CA THR A 280 3.72 17.86 19.74
C THR A 280 4.07 17.84 21.22
N GLY A 281 3.34 18.60 22.00
CA GLY A 281 3.41 18.63 23.44
C GLY A 281 4.39 19.65 24.01
N ASP A 282 5.61 19.81 23.51
CA ASP A 282 6.61 20.73 24.04
C ASP A 282 6.90 21.97 23.18
N GLY A 283 6.35 22.01 21.97
CA GLY A 283 6.50 23.13 21.03
C GLY A 283 7.92 23.38 20.52
N LYS A 284 8.84 22.41 20.72
CA LYS A 284 10.21 22.52 20.20
C LYS A 284 10.24 22.22 18.71
N GLY A 285 11.24 22.74 18.02
CA GLY A 285 11.54 22.35 16.64
C GLY A 285 11.85 20.87 16.55
N ALA A 286 11.43 20.26 15.43
CA ALA A 286 11.60 18.84 15.17
C ALA A 286 12.62 18.56 14.05
N GLY A 287 13.44 19.54 13.68
CA GLY A 287 14.43 19.42 12.60
C GLY A 287 13.85 19.61 11.20
N TRP A 288 12.60 20.09 11.07
CA TRP A 288 11.91 20.22 9.79
C TRP A 288 11.31 21.61 9.59
N ASP A 289 11.48 22.16 8.40
CA ASP A 289 10.84 23.40 7.95
C ASP A 289 9.68 23.11 7.01
N ILE A 290 8.55 23.81 7.20
CA ILE A 290 7.46 23.83 6.22
C ILE A 290 7.93 24.64 5.01
N VAL A 291 7.91 24.01 3.84
CA VAL A 291 8.35 24.60 2.58
C VAL A 291 7.29 24.60 1.48
N SER A 292 6.09 24.07 1.75
CA SER A 292 4.95 24.22 0.86
C SER A 292 4.27 25.58 1.04
N ALA A 293 3.67 26.10 -0.05
CA ALA A 293 2.92 27.35 -0.02
C ALA A 293 1.70 27.27 0.90
N LYS A 294 1.32 28.39 1.48
CA LYS A 294 0.06 28.49 2.22
C LYS A 294 -1.11 28.26 1.28
N GLY A 295 -1.95 27.30 1.60
CA GLY A 295 -3.17 27.03 0.85
C GLY A 295 -3.05 25.87 -0.16
N LEU A 296 -1.85 25.42 -0.48
CA LEU A 296 -1.67 24.19 -1.26
C LEU A 296 -2.43 23.03 -0.60
N ASP A 297 -2.17 22.86 0.66
CA ASP A 297 -2.72 21.86 1.56
C ASP A 297 -4.21 22.03 1.87
N LYS A 298 -4.81 23.18 1.55
CA LYS A 298 -6.26 23.42 1.72
C LYS A 298 -7.12 22.84 0.60
N ASN A 299 -6.52 22.62 -0.57
CA ASN A 299 -7.27 22.31 -1.78
C ASN A 299 -7.03 20.88 -2.28
N PHE A 300 -5.92 20.23 -1.91
CA PHE A 300 -5.52 18.92 -2.39
C PHE A 300 -5.54 17.90 -1.26
N GLY A 301 -5.75 16.64 -1.60
CA GLY A 301 -5.61 15.52 -0.67
C GLY A 301 -4.15 15.12 -0.45
N MET A 302 -3.96 14.07 0.33
CA MET A 302 -2.65 13.51 0.65
C MET A 302 -1.84 13.16 -0.60
N ILE A 303 -0.60 13.64 -0.67
CA ILE A 303 0.33 13.28 -1.74
C ILE A 303 0.89 11.88 -1.50
N GLY A 304 0.78 11.03 -2.52
CA GLY A 304 1.19 9.62 -2.46
C GLY A 304 2.65 9.38 -2.83
N ASP A 305 3.12 10.02 -3.90
CA ASP A 305 4.49 9.93 -4.39
C ASP A 305 4.90 11.23 -5.07
N PHE A 306 6.19 11.45 -5.20
CA PHE A 306 6.75 12.57 -5.96
C PHE A 306 8.08 12.17 -6.61
N LYS A 307 8.34 12.72 -7.80
CA LYS A 307 9.56 12.49 -8.57
C LYS A 307 10.13 13.82 -9.04
N GLN A 308 11.45 13.96 -8.97
CA GLN A 308 12.16 15.06 -9.58
C GLN A 308 12.49 14.74 -11.04
N PHE A 309 12.41 15.75 -11.90
CA PHE A 309 12.79 15.66 -13.31
C PHE A 309 13.24 17.01 -13.84
N THR A 310 13.96 17.00 -14.97
CA THR A 310 14.33 18.20 -15.71
C THR A 310 13.19 18.55 -16.69
N HIS A 311 12.55 19.68 -16.48
CA HIS A 311 11.49 20.19 -17.32
C HIS A 311 11.99 20.70 -18.69
N SER A 312 11.11 20.90 -19.67
CA SER A 312 11.45 21.37 -21.03
C SER A 312 12.17 22.72 -21.07
N ASP A 313 11.97 23.57 -20.07
CA ASP A 313 12.67 24.86 -19.89
C ASP A 313 14.06 24.71 -19.26
N GLY A 314 14.49 23.49 -18.98
CA GLY A 314 15.78 23.16 -18.33
C GLY A 314 15.82 23.39 -16.82
N SER A 315 14.66 23.64 -16.18
CA SER A 315 14.54 23.74 -14.73
C SER A 315 14.30 22.35 -14.11
N GLU A 316 14.80 22.15 -12.88
CA GLU A 316 14.45 21.00 -12.06
C GLU A 316 13.08 21.25 -11.42
N ARG A 317 12.18 20.30 -11.52
CA ARG A 317 10.81 20.36 -10.95
C ARG A 317 10.40 19.04 -10.33
N LEU A 318 9.33 19.07 -9.54
CA LEU A 318 8.69 17.86 -9.01
C LEU A 318 7.36 17.63 -9.71
N ILE A 319 7.13 16.36 -10.05
CA ILE A 319 5.78 15.87 -10.36
C ILE A 319 5.29 15.04 -9.17
N MET A 320 4.05 15.26 -8.76
CA MET A 320 3.48 14.63 -7.57
C MET A 320 2.10 14.07 -7.83
N SER A 321 1.77 12.99 -7.13
CA SER A 321 0.46 12.35 -7.18
C SER A 321 -0.31 12.56 -5.88
N SER A 322 -1.57 13.02 -5.96
CA SER A 322 -2.41 13.24 -4.78
C SER A 322 -3.63 12.33 -4.74
N ALA A 323 -4.19 12.17 -3.54
CA ALA A 323 -5.56 11.69 -3.34
C ALA A 323 -6.56 12.84 -3.50
N ALA A 324 -7.86 12.52 -3.56
CA ALA A 324 -8.90 13.51 -3.42
C ALA A 324 -8.86 14.15 -2.03
N HIS A 325 -9.22 15.44 -1.95
CA HIS A 325 -9.31 16.13 -0.67
C HIS A 325 -10.36 15.46 0.23
N PRO A 326 -10.09 15.21 1.52
CA PRO A 326 -11.04 14.54 2.42
C PRO A 326 -12.38 15.29 2.54
N LEU A 327 -12.35 16.63 2.44
CA LEU A 327 -13.53 17.49 2.48
C LEU A 327 -14.01 17.93 1.09
N LEU A 328 -13.77 17.12 0.06
CA LEU A 328 -14.24 17.39 -1.31
C LEU A 328 -15.77 17.50 -1.36
N TYR A 329 -16.45 16.71 -0.54
CA TYR A 329 -17.88 16.79 -0.35
C TYR A 329 -18.19 17.21 1.10
N ASP A 330 -19.08 18.15 1.25
CA ASP A 330 -19.65 18.52 2.54
C ASP A 330 -20.39 17.31 3.13
N GLN A 331 -20.04 16.94 4.35
CA GLN A 331 -20.56 15.71 4.97
C GLN A 331 -22.05 15.81 5.37
N GLU A 332 -22.56 17.02 5.62
CA GLU A 332 -23.95 17.24 6.02
C GLU A 332 -24.87 17.34 4.79
N THR A 333 -24.42 18.07 3.78
CA THR A 333 -25.25 18.38 2.62
C THR A 333 -24.99 17.49 1.41
N GLY A 334 -23.91 16.72 1.41
CA GLY A 334 -23.46 15.91 0.28
C GLY A 334 -23.04 16.73 -0.95
N LYS A 335 -22.93 18.05 -0.81
CA LYS A 335 -22.56 18.94 -1.92
C LYS A 335 -21.06 19.01 -2.09
N ARG A 336 -20.62 19.01 -3.37
CA ARG A 336 -19.21 19.19 -3.71
C ARG A 336 -18.77 20.62 -3.41
N ASP A 337 -17.64 20.76 -2.72
CA ASP A 337 -16.94 22.03 -2.56
C ASP A 337 -16.09 22.31 -3.81
N PRO A 338 -16.39 23.35 -4.60
CA PRO A 338 -15.66 23.66 -5.82
C PRO A 338 -14.21 24.10 -5.58
N SER A 339 -13.87 24.52 -4.35
CA SER A 339 -12.51 24.92 -3.99
C SER A 339 -11.59 23.72 -3.72
N LYS A 340 -12.14 22.50 -3.60
CA LYS A 340 -11.40 21.27 -3.33
C LYS A 340 -11.20 20.46 -4.59
N HIS A 341 -10.03 19.85 -4.69
CA HIS A 341 -9.67 19.05 -5.86
C HIS A 341 -9.87 17.56 -5.62
N GLU A 342 -10.23 16.89 -6.68
CA GLU A 342 -10.18 15.44 -6.81
C GLU A 342 -8.73 14.97 -6.85
N SER A 343 -8.51 13.68 -7.05
CA SER A 343 -7.15 13.15 -7.24
C SER A 343 -6.48 13.78 -8.45
N VAL A 344 -5.35 14.44 -8.22
CA VAL A 344 -4.62 15.21 -9.23
C VAL A 344 -3.15 14.82 -9.32
N MET A 345 -2.57 15.06 -10.49
CA MET A 345 -1.13 15.16 -10.69
C MET A 345 -0.74 16.63 -10.61
N LEU A 346 0.27 16.95 -9.82
CA LEU A 346 0.72 18.30 -9.53
C LEU A 346 2.15 18.51 -10.05
N LEU A 347 2.41 19.65 -10.67
CA LEU A 347 3.74 20.10 -11.09
C LEU A 347 4.19 21.24 -10.19
N SER A 348 5.37 21.12 -9.59
CA SER A 348 5.97 22.22 -8.83
C SER A 348 6.49 23.31 -9.77
N GLU A 349 6.65 24.52 -9.23
CA GLU A 349 7.57 25.49 -9.79
C GLU A 349 9.00 24.95 -9.84
N ALA A 350 9.91 25.69 -10.48
CA ALA A 350 11.33 25.33 -10.55
C ALA A 350 11.94 25.26 -9.15
N VAL A 351 12.75 24.20 -8.90
CA VAL A 351 13.54 24.09 -7.67
C VAL A 351 14.51 25.27 -7.59
N PRO A 352 14.38 26.15 -6.60
CA PRO A 352 15.26 27.32 -6.49
C PRO A 352 16.69 26.90 -6.09
N ASN A 353 17.68 27.74 -6.36
CA ASN A 353 19.04 27.52 -5.91
C ASN A 353 19.09 27.41 -4.37
N GLY A 354 19.64 26.33 -3.85
CA GLY A 354 19.63 26.01 -2.43
C GLY A 354 18.36 25.28 -1.96
N GLY A 355 17.42 24.96 -2.89
CA GLY A 355 16.13 24.32 -2.60
C GLY A 355 15.10 25.29 -1.98
N TRP A 356 13.90 24.79 -1.77
CA TRP A 356 12.84 25.58 -1.10
C TRP A 356 13.14 25.80 0.37
N THR A 357 12.77 26.98 0.85
CA THR A 357 12.92 27.38 2.25
C THR A 357 11.56 27.82 2.80
N ARG A 358 11.49 28.15 4.08
CA ARG A 358 10.25 28.71 4.68
C ARG A 358 9.86 30.08 4.08
N GLU A 359 10.79 30.77 3.46
CA GLU A 359 10.60 32.06 2.78
C GLU A 359 10.21 31.88 1.31
N SER A 360 10.88 30.96 0.59
CA SER A 360 10.59 30.61 -0.81
C SER A 360 9.78 29.31 -0.85
N ARG A 361 8.53 29.38 -0.42
CA ARG A 361 7.65 28.23 -0.36
C ARG A 361 7.22 27.78 -1.75
N MET A 362 7.21 26.47 -1.93
CA MET A 362 6.89 25.82 -3.19
C MET A 362 5.40 25.94 -3.53
N GLU A 363 5.14 26.32 -4.77
CA GLU A 363 3.81 26.35 -5.39
C GLU A 363 3.64 25.23 -6.42
N PHE A 364 2.39 24.91 -6.77
CA PHE A 364 2.08 23.81 -7.66
C PHE A 364 0.92 24.14 -8.58
N ASP A 365 1.02 23.62 -9.82
CA ASP A 365 -0.06 23.63 -10.82
C ASP A 365 -0.64 22.22 -11.00
N VAL A 366 -1.94 22.16 -11.32
CA VAL A 366 -2.61 20.91 -11.66
C VAL A 366 -2.28 20.54 -13.09
N VAL A 367 -1.67 19.38 -13.30
CA VAL A 367 -1.35 18.85 -14.63
C VAL A 367 -2.51 18.02 -15.17
N PHE A 368 -3.00 17.09 -14.36
CA PHE A 368 -4.06 16.17 -14.78
C PHE A 368 -4.89 15.76 -13.57
N SER A 369 -6.20 15.64 -13.75
CA SER A 369 -7.08 15.23 -12.67
C SER A 369 -7.97 14.06 -13.09
N MET A 370 -8.46 13.31 -12.11
CA MET A 370 -9.29 12.12 -12.33
C MET A 370 -10.62 12.46 -13.02
N ASP A 371 -11.13 13.68 -12.86
CA ASP A 371 -12.35 14.13 -13.50
C ASP A 371 -12.23 14.28 -15.03
N ARG A 372 -11.00 14.32 -15.56
CA ARG A 372 -10.73 14.27 -17.01
C ARG A 372 -10.73 12.83 -17.56
N TYR A 373 -10.92 11.82 -16.71
CA TYR A 373 -10.91 10.41 -17.12
C TYR A 373 -12.21 9.68 -16.73
N ASP A 374 -12.52 9.54 -15.44
CA ASP A 374 -13.69 8.81 -14.95
C ASP A 374 -14.94 9.72 -14.96
N PRO A 375 -16.00 9.38 -15.69
CA PRO A 375 -17.24 10.17 -15.73
C PRO A 375 -18.10 10.05 -14.47
N ASP A 376 -17.85 9.06 -13.60
CA ASP A 376 -18.61 8.85 -12.37
C ASP A 376 -18.19 9.84 -11.28
N THR A 377 -18.94 10.93 -11.15
CA THR A 377 -18.62 12.01 -10.21
C THR A 377 -18.54 11.58 -8.76
N LYS A 378 -19.31 10.58 -8.36
CA LYS A 378 -19.32 10.06 -6.97
C LYS A 378 -18.28 8.97 -6.79
N GLY A 379 -18.18 8.04 -7.74
CA GLY A 379 -17.25 6.92 -7.69
C GLY A 379 -15.79 7.35 -7.68
N ARG A 380 -15.43 8.39 -8.43
CA ARG A 380 -14.04 8.85 -8.53
C ARG A 380 -13.48 9.56 -7.29
N TRP A 381 -14.33 9.93 -6.32
CA TRP A 381 -13.84 10.42 -5.02
C TRP A 381 -12.93 9.39 -4.31
N GLY A 382 -13.24 8.10 -4.44
CA GLY A 382 -12.40 7.03 -3.89
C GLY A 382 -11.13 6.75 -4.70
N ALA A 383 -10.96 7.37 -5.86
CA ALA A 383 -9.75 7.20 -6.67
C ALA A 383 -8.59 7.99 -6.07
N LYS A 384 -7.40 7.40 -6.15
CA LYS A 384 -6.12 8.03 -5.78
C LYS A 384 -5.12 7.74 -6.90
N TRP A 385 -4.05 8.50 -6.95
CA TRP A 385 -2.91 8.12 -7.78
C TRP A 385 -2.01 7.16 -7.01
N GLY A 386 -1.49 6.16 -7.68
CA GLY A 386 -0.53 5.20 -7.16
C GLY A 386 0.91 5.65 -7.38
N THR A 387 1.76 4.71 -7.82
CA THR A 387 3.14 5.02 -8.14
C THR A 387 3.28 5.84 -9.43
N THR A 388 4.37 6.60 -9.50
CA THR A 388 4.79 7.35 -10.68
C THR A 388 6.24 7.07 -10.98
N ASP A 389 6.64 7.05 -12.27
CA ASP A 389 8.04 6.97 -12.64
C ASP A 389 8.32 7.65 -13.98
N ILE A 390 9.59 7.98 -14.20
CA ILE A 390 10.07 8.60 -15.44
C ILE A 390 10.91 7.58 -16.19
N HIS A 391 10.54 7.34 -17.44
CA HIS A 391 11.22 6.38 -18.28
C HIS A 391 11.23 6.85 -19.74
N ASN A 392 12.42 6.89 -20.35
CA ASN A 392 12.61 7.24 -21.77
C ASN A 392 11.89 8.52 -22.21
N GLY A 393 11.95 9.59 -21.38
CA GLY A 393 11.30 10.87 -21.71
C GLY A 393 9.80 10.94 -21.48
N TYR A 394 9.22 9.90 -20.91
CA TYR A 394 7.83 9.85 -20.48
C TYR A 394 7.69 9.78 -18.96
N LEU A 395 6.66 10.46 -18.45
CA LEU A 395 6.12 10.20 -17.12
C LEU A 395 5.06 9.10 -17.23
N TYR A 396 5.25 7.99 -16.51
CA TYR A 396 4.26 6.94 -16.30
C TYR A 396 3.61 7.14 -14.95
N PHE A 397 2.31 6.95 -14.86
CA PHE A 397 1.57 7.06 -13.61
C PHE A 397 0.36 6.12 -13.61
N GLY A 398 0.10 5.52 -12.47
CA GLY A 398 -1.00 4.57 -12.31
C GLY A 398 -1.99 5.02 -11.24
N THR A 399 -3.20 4.47 -11.27
CA THR A 399 -4.21 4.75 -10.26
C THR A 399 -4.09 3.79 -9.07
N TYR A 400 -4.68 4.23 -7.98
CA TYR A 400 -4.98 3.42 -6.81
C TYR A 400 -6.48 3.51 -6.53
N HIS A 401 -7.13 2.37 -6.54
CA HIS A 401 -8.50 2.23 -6.10
C HIS A 401 -8.54 1.25 -4.92
N GLN A 402 -9.40 1.50 -3.98
CA GLN A 402 -9.64 0.55 -2.90
C GLN A 402 -10.74 -0.44 -3.29
N GLY A 403 -10.71 -0.94 -4.53
CA GLY A 403 -11.68 -1.85 -5.10
C GLY A 403 -13.11 -1.32 -5.05
N THR A 404 -13.74 -1.42 -3.90
CA THR A 404 -15.11 -0.97 -3.63
C THR A 404 -15.22 0.50 -3.25
N SER A 405 -14.14 1.27 -3.26
CA SER A 405 -14.15 2.67 -2.81
C SER A 405 -15.11 3.56 -3.63
N ALA A 406 -15.29 3.28 -4.92
CA ALA A 406 -16.30 3.94 -5.73
C ALA A 406 -17.72 3.68 -5.21
N GLY A 407 -18.04 2.43 -4.88
CA GLY A 407 -19.33 2.06 -4.27
C GLY A 407 -19.56 2.69 -2.90
N TYR A 408 -18.51 2.72 -2.08
CA TYR A 408 -18.57 3.40 -0.79
C TYR A 408 -18.78 4.90 -0.93
N SER A 409 -18.14 5.51 -1.90
CA SER A 409 -18.33 6.92 -2.24
C SER A 409 -19.79 7.21 -2.62
N HIS A 410 -20.43 6.33 -3.38
CA HIS A 410 -21.86 6.41 -3.64
C HIS A 410 -22.71 6.28 -2.38
N PHE A 411 -22.35 5.37 -1.47
CA PHE A 411 -23.05 5.22 -0.19
C PHE A 411 -22.97 6.49 0.67
N GLN A 412 -21.81 7.13 0.71
CA GLN A 412 -21.58 8.36 1.51
C GLN A 412 -22.20 9.61 0.89
N HIS A 413 -22.14 9.75 -0.42
CA HIS A 413 -22.40 11.01 -1.12
C HIS A 413 -23.58 10.96 -2.10
N ALA A 414 -24.20 9.79 -2.27
CA ALA A 414 -25.45 9.66 -2.98
C ALA A 414 -26.64 10.01 -2.06
N ASP A 415 -27.78 10.37 -2.66
CA ASP A 415 -29.04 10.29 -1.99
C ASP A 415 -29.22 8.85 -1.43
N GLN A 416 -29.50 8.72 -0.13
CA GLN A 416 -29.73 7.42 0.52
C GLN A 416 -30.83 6.62 -0.20
N ALA A 417 -31.89 7.30 -0.68
CA ALA A 417 -32.96 6.67 -1.45
C ALA A 417 -32.48 6.09 -2.79
N LEU A 418 -31.53 6.74 -3.44
CA LEU A 418 -30.90 6.24 -4.67
C LEU A 418 -30.06 4.99 -4.37
N PHE A 419 -29.25 5.01 -3.32
CA PHE A 419 -28.45 3.86 -2.92
C PHE A 419 -29.33 2.64 -2.58
N GLU A 420 -30.38 2.84 -1.77
CA GLU A 420 -31.34 1.79 -1.42
C GLU A 420 -32.04 1.23 -2.67
N LYS A 421 -32.39 2.09 -3.62
CA LYS A 421 -33.01 1.67 -4.89
C LYS A 421 -32.06 0.79 -5.72
N LEU A 422 -30.78 1.18 -5.84
CA LEU A 422 -29.76 0.44 -6.58
C LEU A 422 -29.46 -0.93 -5.97
N THR A 423 -29.60 -1.06 -4.65
CA THR A 423 -29.19 -2.24 -3.88
C THR A 423 -30.36 -3.02 -3.29
N LYS A 424 -31.60 -2.72 -3.67
CA LYS A 424 -32.83 -3.31 -3.14
C LYS A 424 -32.94 -4.83 -3.34
N THR A 425 -32.39 -5.35 -4.43
CA THR A 425 -32.45 -6.77 -4.79
C THR A 425 -31.03 -7.37 -4.84
N ASP A 426 -30.91 -8.70 -4.76
CA ASP A 426 -29.61 -9.39 -4.93
C ASP A 426 -28.96 -9.07 -6.28
N ALA A 427 -29.76 -9.05 -7.34
CA ALA A 427 -29.28 -8.66 -8.67
C ALA A 427 -28.78 -7.20 -8.68
N GLY A 428 -29.50 -6.30 -7.99
CA GLY A 428 -29.11 -4.90 -7.84
C GLY A 428 -27.81 -4.75 -7.03
N ARG A 429 -27.68 -5.46 -5.90
CA ARG A 429 -26.45 -5.49 -5.10
C ARG A 429 -25.26 -6.02 -5.90
N LYS A 430 -25.46 -7.12 -6.63
CA LYS A 430 -24.43 -7.66 -7.53
C LYS A 430 -24.04 -6.65 -8.60
N ALA A 431 -25.00 -6.07 -9.30
CA ALA A 431 -24.74 -5.04 -10.32
C ALA A 431 -24.01 -3.84 -9.73
N PHE A 432 -24.40 -3.37 -8.54
CA PHE A 432 -23.74 -2.26 -7.85
C PHE A 432 -22.26 -2.56 -7.57
N LEU A 433 -21.96 -3.71 -6.98
CA LEU A 433 -20.59 -4.12 -6.68
C LEU A 433 -19.73 -4.18 -7.95
N LEU A 434 -20.21 -4.82 -9.00
CA LEU A 434 -19.45 -5.01 -10.24
C LEU A 434 -19.27 -3.70 -11.02
N ASN A 435 -20.31 -2.88 -11.10
CA ASN A 435 -20.28 -1.61 -11.82
C ASN A 435 -19.43 -0.55 -11.12
N GLN A 436 -19.23 -0.67 -9.81
CA GLN A 436 -18.43 0.25 -9.02
C GLN A 436 -17.01 -0.27 -8.72
N TRP A 437 -16.68 -1.49 -9.10
CA TRP A 437 -15.33 -1.99 -8.98
C TRP A 437 -14.39 -1.25 -9.93
N ARG A 438 -13.22 -0.86 -9.43
CA ARG A 438 -12.17 -0.20 -10.21
C ARG A 438 -10.84 -0.93 -10.01
N ALA A 439 -10.33 -1.51 -11.08
CA ALA A 439 -8.93 -1.92 -11.18
C ALA A 439 -8.06 -0.72 -11.60
N THR A 440 -6.75 -0.84 -11.44
CA THR A 440 -5.83 0.24 -11.75
C THR A 440 -5.80 0.56 -13.25
N SER A 441 -5.74 1.84 -13.58
CA SER A 441 -5.44 2.33 -14.92
C SER A 441 -4.02 2.87 -14.96
N ILE A 442 -3.34 2.71 -16.08
CA ILE A 442 -1.97 3.17 -16.30
C ILE A 442 -1.96 4.14 -17.47
N PHE A 443 -1.33 5.26 -17.24
CA PHE A 443 -1.18 6.36 -18.19
C PHE A 443 0.29 6.65 -18.42
N ARG A 444 0.59 7.30 -19.55
CA ARG A 444 1.86 8.00 -19.74
C ARG A 444 1.68 9.33 -20.44
N MET A 445 2.60 10.25 -20.22
CA MET A 445 2.70 11.51 -20.95
C MET A 445 4.16 11.83 -21.24
N LYS A 446 4.42 12.43 -22.41
CA LYS A 446 5.76 12.95 -22.68
C LYS A 446 6.08 14.09 -21.73
N LEU A 447 7.30 14.13 -21.20
CA LEU A 447 7.73 15.22 -20.32
C LEU A 447 7.65 16.59 -21.01
N GLU A 448 7.91 16.64 -22.32
CA GLU A 448 7.78 17.87 -23.13
C GLU A 448 6.34 18.37 -23.28
N ASP A 449 5.34 17.52 -23.06
CA ASP A 449 3.92 17.82 -23.22
C ASP A 449 3.22 18.20 -21.91
N ILE A 450 3.91 18.21 -20.78
CA ILE A 450 3.31 18.43 -19.45
C ILE A 450 2.50 19.74 -19.41
N ASP A 451 3.02 20.85 -19.94
CA ASP A 451 2.33 22.14 -19.97
C ASP A 451 1.08 22.11 -20.86
N ALA A 452 1.16 21.42 -22.01
CA ALA A 452 0.02 21.26 -22.91
C ALA A 452 -1.07 20.37 -22.27
N ILE A 453 -0.69 19.39 -21.46
CA ILE A 453 -1.63 18.57 -20.70
C ILE A 453 -2.23 19.37 -19.55
N ALA A 454 -1.45 20.17 -18.84
CA ALA A 454 -1.93 21.06 -17.79
C ALA A 454 -2.97 22.05 -18.29
N THR A 455 -2.75 22.63 -19.48
CA THR A 455 -3.71 23.54 -20.11
C THR A 455 -4.89 22.85 -20.79
N GLY A 456 -4.91 21.50 -20.83
CA GLY A 456 -5.98 20.71 -21.45
C GLY A 456 -5.93 20.66 -22.98
N THR A 457 -4.88 21.20 -23.64
CA THR A 457 -4.70 21.15 -25.08
C THR A 457 -4.23 19.80 -25.60
N LYS A 458 -3.66 18.97 -24.69
CA LYS A 458 -3.32 17.56 -24.91
C LYS A 458 -3.90 16.70 -23.78
N ASN A 459 -3.99 15.39 -24.06
CA ASN A 459 -4.32 14.38 -23.07
C ASN A 459 -3.14 13.42 -22.88
N PRO A 460 -2.99 12.81 -21.70
CA PRO A 460 -2.08 11.68 -21.55
C PRO A 460 -2.57 10.48 -22.37
N GLU A 461 -1.67 9.59 -22.73
CA GLU A 461 -2.01 8.32 -23.35
C GLU A 461 -2.52 7.36 -22.28
N LEU A 462 -3.66 6.71 -22.52
CA LEU A 462 -4.20 5.64 -21.69
C LEU A 462 -3.61 4.32 -22.17
N LEU A 463 -2.68 3.72 -21.39
CA LEU A 463 -2.02 2.47 -21.76
C LEU A 463 -2.91 1.26 -21.44
N TYR A 464 -3.37 1.20 -20.20
CA TYR A 464 -4.31 0.19 -19.68
C TYR A 464 -5.41 0.91 -18.89
N GLY A 465 -6.66 0.54 -19.12
CA GLY A 465 -7.75 1.26 -18.45
C GLY A 465 -9.13 0.88 -18.94
N TYR A 466 -10.07 1.78 -18.70
CA TYR A 466 -11.46 1.62 -19.08
C TYR A 466 -11.79 2.50 -20.30
N SER A 467 -12.32 1.89 -21.37
CA SER A 467 -12.94 2.62 -22.49
C SER A 467 -14.24 3.27 -22.04
N ASN A 468 -14.98 2.54 -21.19
CA ASN A 468 -16.31 2.92 -20.71
C ASN A 468 -16.47 2.61 -19.23
N PHE A 469 -17.32 3.38 -18.57
CA PHE A 469 -17.71 3.22 -17.18
C PHE A 469 -19.21 2.98 -17.04
N GLN A 470 -19.62 2.18 -16.07
CA GLN A 470 -21.01 2.09 -15.65
C GLN A 470 -21.28 3.18 -14.61
N VAL A 471 -22.20 4.06 -14.90
CA VAL A 471 -22.55 5.20 -14.04
C VAL A 471 -24.04 5.12 -13.73
N ALA A 472 -24.41 5.22 -12.45
CA ALA A 472 -25.80 5.31 -12.05
C ALA A 472 -26.33 6.74 -12.21
N ASP A 473 -27.46 6.90 -12.91
CA ASP A 473 -28.17 8.17 -12.96
C ASP A 473 -28.96 8.43 -11.65
N ASP A 474 -29.52 9.62 -11.50
CA ASP A 474 -30.29 10.00 -10.31
C ASP A 474 -31.60 9.18 -10.14
N PHE A 475 -32.00 8.44 -11.18
CA PHE A 475 -33.16 7.56 -11.16
C PHE A 475 -32.82 6.10 -10.85
N GLY A 476 -31.54 5.78 -10.59
CA GLY A 476 -31.07 4.43 -10.28
C GLY A 476 -30.97 3.52 -11.51
N LYS A 477 -30.81 4.08 -12.68
CA LYS A 477 -30.53 3.34 -13.91
C LYS A 477 -29.04 3.40 -14.22
N TRP A 478 -28.45 2.23 -14.51
CA TRP A 478 -27.09 2.14 -15.00
C TRP A 478 -26.99 2.56 -16.46
N THR A 479 -26.04 3.43 -16.75
CA THR A 479 -25.75 3.91 -18.10
C THR A 479 -24.26 3.73 -18.37
N THR A 480 -23.93 3.19 -19.53
CA THR A 480 -22.55 3.08 -19.99
C THR A 480 -22.12 4.42 -20.58
N LEU A 481 -21.13 5.05 -19.99
CA LEU A 481 -20.53 6.29 -20.45
C LEU A 481 -19.08 6.06 -20.89
N PRO A 482 -18.64 6.66 -22.01
CA PRO A 482 -17.22 6.61 -22.39
C PRO A 482 -16.37 7.32 -21.33
N ASN A 483 -15.09 6.92 -21.24
CA ASN A 483 -14.14 7.72 -20.48
C ASN A 483 -14.05 9.13 -21.08
N LYS A 484 -13.76 10.13 -20.26
CA LYS A 484 -13.76 11.53 -20.70
C LYS A 484 -12.57 11.91 -21.59
N LEU A 485 -11.55 11.05 -21.71
CA LEU A 485 -10.48 11.22 -22.69
C LEU A 485 -10.96 10.90 -24.10
N GLY A 486 -12.07 10.14 -24.23
CA GLY A 486 -12.56 9.66 -25.53
C GLY A 486 -11.59 8.66 -26.18
N ALA A 487 -10.74 8.00 -25.39
CA ALA A 487 -9.66 7.14 -25.88
C ALA A 487 -9.88 5.67 -25.48
N GLU A 488 -9.62 4.77 -26.42
CA GLU A 488 -9.45 3.36 -26.13
C GLU A 488 -8.08 3.12 -25.47
N PRO A 489 -7.97 2.23 -24.48
CA PRO A 489 -6.67 1.84 -23.93
C PRO A 489 -5.78 1.22 -25.00
N LEU A 490 -4.54 1.69 -25.12
CA LEU A 490 -3.62 1.26 -26.19
C LEU A 490 -3.24 -0.24 -26.10
N PHE A 491 -3.13 -0.78 -24.89
CA PHE A 491 -2.58 -2.11 -24.70
C PHE A 491 -3.52 -3.09 -23.98
N GLY A 492 -4.62 -2.61 -23.42
CA GLY A 492 -5.59 -3.50 -22.81
C GLY A 492 -6.39 -2.92 -21.64
N LYS A 493 -7.15 -3.78 -20.99
CA LYS A 493 -8.06 -3.43 -19.90
C LYS A 493 -7.33 -2.95 -18.64
N ALA A 494 -8.06 -2.25 -17.78
CA ALA A 494 -7.63 -1.87 -16.44
C ALA A 494 -7.12 -3.09 -15.64
N GLY A 495 -6.17 -2.86 -14.72
CA GLY A 495 -5.50 -3.93 -13.99
C GLY A 495 -4.65 -4.84 -14.87
N MET A 496 -4.39 -4.45 -16.13
CA MET A 496 -3.78 -5.29 -17.15
C MET A 496 -4.56 -6.60 -17.40
N GLY A 497 -5.88 -6.54 -17.23
CA GLY A 497 -6.78 -7.69 -17.35
C GLY A 497 -6.99 -8.47 -16.04
N ASN A 498 -6.23 -8.21 -15.00
CA ASN A 498 -6.48 -8.73 -13.65
C ASN A 498 -7.28 -7.69 -12.85
N PRO A 499 -8.57 -7.94 -12.56
CA PRO A 499 -9.38 -7.00 -11.78
C PRO A 499 -8.94 -6.89 -10.31
N GLY A 500 -8.13 -7.83 -9.82
CA GLY A 500 -7.51 -7.77 -8.49
C GLY A 500 -6.41 -6.72 -8.40
N ASN A 501 -5.79 -6.34 -9.51
CA ASN A 501 -4.79 -5.27 -9.56
C ASN A 501 -5.44 -3.90 -9.37
N ILE A 502 -5.75 -3.55 -8.13
CA ILE A 502 -6.43 -2.30 -7.78
C ILE A 502 -5.49 -1.16 -7.44
N TYR A 503 -4.20 -1.43 -7.30
CA TYR A 503 -3.20 -0.45 -6.91
C TYR A 503 -1.89 -0.62 -7.69
N SER A 504 -1.49 0.41 -8.44
CA SER A 504 -0.14 0.57 -8.97
C SER A 504 0.79 0.95 -7.82
N TRP A 505 1.53 -0.01 -7.26
CA TRP A 505 2.11 0.12 -5.94
C TRP A 505 3.55 0.57 -5.91
N THR A 506 4.36 0.05 -6.83
CA THR A 506 5.77 0.41 -6.95
C THR A 506 6.21 0.47 -8.40
N SER A 507 7.25 1.24 -8.67
CA SER A 507 7.89 1.33 -9.99
C SER A 507 9.37 1.62 -9.85
N LEU A 508 10.13 1.18 -10.84
CA LEU A 508 11.56 1.46 -10.98
C LEU A 508 11.93 1.53 -12.46
N SER A 509 12.46 2.66 -12.89
CA SER A 509 13.10 2.80 -14.20
C SER A 509 14.60 2.57 -14.06
N LYS A 510 15.13 1.51 -14.68
CA LYS A 510 16.54 1.14 -14.63
C LYS A 510 16.96 0.37 -15.88
N ASP A 511 18.15 0.68 -16.41
CA ASP A 511 18.78 -0.05 -17.52
C ASP A 511 17.88 -0.22 -18.77
N GLY A 512 17.08 0.82 -19.10
CA GLY A 512 16.16 0.80 -20.25
C GLY A 512 14.87 0.01 -20.03
N GLN A 513 14.63 -0.42 -18.80
CA GLN A 513 13.42 -1.14 -18.38
C GLN A 513 12.66 -0.32 -17.33
N LEU A 514 11.32 -0.30 -17.43
CA LEU A 514 10.44 0.23 -16.38
C LEU A 514 9.67 -0.92 -15.74
N PHE A 515 10.08 -1.30 -14.54
CA PHE A 515 9.38 -2.27 -13.72
C PHE A 515 8.17 -1.64 -13.06
N TRP A 516 7.04 -2.38 -13.02
CA TRP A 516 5.78 -1.88 -12.46
C TRP A 516 5.07 -2.98 -11.67
N GLY A 517 4.94 -2.77 -10.38
CA GLY A 517 4.37 -3.73 -9.45
C GLY A 517 3.00 -3.32 -8.93
N PHE A 518 2.16 -4.32 -8.67
CA PHE A 518 0.77 -4.15 -8.24
C PHE A 518 0.52 -4.74 -6.86
N PHE A 519 -0.57 -4.28 -6.26
CA PHE A 519 -1.28 -4.95 -5.19
C PHE A 519 -2.49 -5.66 -5.76
N ASP A 520 -2.58 -6.97 -5.52
CA ASP A 520 -3.72 -7.81 -5.88
C ASP A 520 -4.64 -7.99 -4.68
N ALA A 521 -5.86 -7.46 -4.79
CA ALA A 521 -6.85 -7.52 -3.72
C ALA A 521 -7.46 -8.91 -3.52
N PHE A 522 -7.34 -9.83 -4.48
CA PHE A 522 -7.91 -11.17 -4.40
C PHE A 522 -6.96 -12.22 -3.85
N SER A 523 -5.67 -11.93 -3.72
CA SER A 523 -4.69 -12.91 -3.25
C SER A 523 -5.03 -13.50 -1.89
N GLY A 524 -5.42 -12.67 -0.91
CA GLY A 524 -5.85 -13.16 0.40
C GLY A 524 -7.26 -13.74 0.42
N VAL A 525 -8.11 -13.34 -0.52
CA VAL A 525 -9.52 -13.78 -0.59
C VAL A 525 -9.65 -15.20 -1.11
N HIS A 526 -8.77 -15.62 -2.02
CA HIS A 526 -8.79 -16.96 -2.61
C HIS A 526 -8.75 -18.06 -1.54
N ASP A 527 -7.75 -18.03 -0.67
CA ASP A 527 -7.56 -19.07 0.34
C ASP A 527 -8.60 -19.01 1.45
N LEU A 528 -9.06 -17.80 1.78
CA LEU A 528 -10.14 -17.61 2.74
C LEU A 528 -11.47 -18.21 2.24
N LEU A 529 -11.76 -18.14 0.95
CA LEU A 529 -12.94 -18.76 0.36
C LEU A 529 -12.84 -20.29 0.25
N LEU A 530 -11.60 -20.82 0.17
CA LEU A 530 -11.36 -22.27 0.19
C LEU A 530 -11.52 -22.88 1.59
N GLU A 531 -11.32 -22.11 2.65
CA GLU A 531 -11.40 -22.59 4.05
C GLU A 531 -12.82 -22.61 4.64
N ALA A 532 -13.87 -22.55 3.81
CA ALA A 532 -15.23 -23.02 4.10
C ALA A 532 -16.16 -22.17 5.00
N ASP A 533 -15.74 -21.11 5.67
CA ASP A 533 -16.69 -20.25 6.39
C ASP A 533 -16.68 -18.79 5.93
N ALA A 534 -16.79 -18.64 4.61
CA ALA A 534 -16.85 -17.34 3.95
C ALA A 534 -18.00 -16.42 4.45
N SER A 535 -19.00 -16.99 5.16
CA SER A 535 -20.09 -16.22 5.75
C SER A 535 -19.64 -15.35 6.93
N ARG A 536 -18.49 -15.67 7.56
CA ARG A 536 -17.90 -14.89 8.65
C ARG A 536 -16.84 -13.90 8.18
N LEU A 537 -16.45 -13.99 6.92
CA LEU A 537 -15.40 -13.16 6.36
C LEU A 537 -15.99 -11.89 5.77
N LEU A 538 -16.07 -10.88 6.61
CA LEU A 538 -16.16 -9.47 6.21
C LEU A 538 -14.78 -8.90 5.80
N VAL A 539 -13.81 -9.78 5.50
CA VAL A 539 -12.51 -9.34 4.96
C VAL A 539 -12.71 -9.02 3.50
N PHE A 540 -12.54 -7.78 3.19
CA PHE A 540 -12.89 -7.21 1.92
C PHE A 540 -11.66 -6.75 1.15
N PRO A 541 -11.59 -7.01 -0.13
CA PRO A 541 -10.65 -6.31 -1.00
C PRO A 541 -11.08 -4.83 -1.12
N GLY A 542 -10.74 -4.02 -0.14
CA GLY A 542 -11.15 -2.63 -0.06
C GLY A 542 -11.19 -2.13 1.37
N PHE A 543 -10.03 -2.00 1.97
CA PHE A 543 -9.77 -1.91 3.40
C PHE A 543 -10.32 -0.71 4.17
N PHE A 544 -11.02 0.22 3.57
CA PHE A 544 -11.38 1.48 4.21
C PHE A 544 -12.88 1.77 4.16
N VAL A 545 -13.71 0.72 4.15
CA VAL A 545 -15.15 0.88 4.03
C VAL A 545 -15.83 0.58 5.36
N PRO A 546 -16.59 1.52 5.93
CA PRO A 546 -17.24 1.34 7.23
C PRO A 546 -18.23 0.18 7.26
N VAL A 547 -18.38 -0.39 8.45
CA VAL A 547 -19.29 -1.50 8.77
C VAL A 547 -20.72 -1.31 8.22
N PRO A 548 -21.38 -0.13 8.32
CA PRO A 548 -22.74 0.03 7.82
C PRO A 548 -22.92 -0.26 6.33
N PHE A 549 -21.90 0.03 5.50
CA PHE A 549 -21.94 -0.30 4.09
C PHE A 549 -21.96 -1.82 3.88
N TRP A 550 -21.15 -2.56 4.64
CA TRP A 550 -21.04 -4.01 4.52
C TRP A 550 -22.22 -4.76 5.11
N GLU A 551 -22.80 -4.25 6.18
CA GLU A 551 -24.03 -4.82 6.74
C GLU A 551 -25.16 -4.85 5.70
N HIS A 552 -25.21 -3.85 4.83
CA HIS A 552 -26.16 -3.79 3.73
C HIS A 552 -26.00 -4.94 2.71
N PHE A 553 -24.77 -5.47 2.59
CA PHE A 553 -24.44 -6.57 1.67
C PHE A 553 -24.26 -7.92 2.35
N ARG A 554 -24.44 -8.02 3.68
CA ARG A 554 -24.17 -9.24 4.45
C ARG A 554 -24.77 -10.51 3.83
N ASP A 555 -26.04 -10.46 3.47
CA ASP A 555 -26.78 -11.61 2.95
C ASP A 555 -26.44 -11.93 1.48
N SER A 556 -25.74 -11.05 0.79
CA SER A 556 -25.41 -11.18 -0.64
C SER A 556 -24.06 -11.84 -0.89
N SER A 557 -23.29 -12.17 0.17
CA SER A 557 -21.92 -12.70 0.05
C SER A 557 -21.06 -11.93 -0.95
N PRO A 558 -20.83 -10.61 -0.73
CA PRO A 558 -20.21 -9.73 -1.72
C PRO A 558 -18.81 -10.21 -2.13
N THR A 559 -18.05 -10.78 -1.21
CA THR A 559 -16.71 -11.33 -1.47
C THR A 559 -16.78 -12.46 -2.50
N ARG A 560 -17.75 -13.37 -2.39
CA ARG A 560 -17.93 -14.46 -3.36
C ARG A 560 -18.35 -13.92 -4.72
N ILE A 561 -19.26 -12.93 -4.76
CA ILE A 561 -19.69 -12.30 -6.01
C ILE A 561 -18.51 -11.71 -6.76
N LEU A 562 -17.68 -10.93 -6.08
CA LEU A 562 -16.49 -10.30 -6.66
C LEU A 562 -15.44 -11.34 -7.08
N TYR A 563 -15.23 -12.37 -6.27
CA TYR A 563 -14.28 -13.44 -6.57
C TYR A 563 -14.68 -14.24 -7.82
N GLU A 564 -15.92 -14.72 -7.90
CA GLU A 564 -16.39 -15.48 -9.07
C GLU A 564 -16.40 -14.62 -10.34
N TRP A 565 -16.72 -13.34 -10.21
CA TRP A 565 -16.59 -12.41 -11.32
C TRP A 565 -15.14 -12.24 -11.76
N ALA A 566 -14.20 -11.98 -10.83
CA ALA A 566 -12.80 -11.83 -11.13
C ALA A 566 -12.24 -13.07 -11.82
N LYS A 567 -12.59 -14.26 -11.32
CA LYS A 567 -12.23 -15.55 -11.93
C LYS A 567 -12.72 -15.65 -13.37
N SER A 568 -13.96 -15.24 -13.66
CA SER A 568 -14.53 -15.27 -15.02
C SER A 568 -13.87 -14.23 -15.94
N GLU A 569 -13.52 -13.06 -15.45
CA GLU A 569 -12.81 -12.04 -16.21
C GLU A 569 -11.40 -12.49 -16.58
N MET A 570 -10.70 -13.11 -15.65
CA MET A 570 -9.32 -13.59 -15.87
C MET A 570 -9.25 -14.80 -16.80
N ALA A 571 -10.26 -15.66 -16.81
CA ALA A 571 -10.29 -16.85 -17.70
C ALA A 571 -10.24 -16.50 -19.20
N ASN A 572 -10.50 -15.27 -19.58
CA ASN A 572 -10.54 -14.79 -20.95
C ASN A 572 -9.36 -13.86 -21.32
N HIS A 573 -8.28 -13.86 -20.53
CA HIS A 573 -7.17 -12.92 -20.70
C HIS A 573 -5.82 -13.58 -20.89
N ASP A 574 -4.94 -12.89 -21.65
CA ASP A 574 -3.54 -13.29 -21.91
C ASP A 574 -2.69 -13.50 -20.64
N LEU A 575 -3.14 -12.95 -19.51
CA LEU A 575 -2.48 -13.11 -18.21
C LEU A 575 -2.94 -14.35 -17.43
N ALA A 576 -3.96 -15.07 -17.90
CA ALA A 576 -4.64 -16.08 -17.09
C ALA A 576 -4.75 -17.42 -17.82
N ASP A 577 -3.73 -18.25 -17.72
CA ASP A 577 -3.90 -19.69 -17.93
C ASP A 577 -4.64 -20.33 -16.74
N GLU A 578 -4.55 -19.69 -15.57
CA GLU A 578 -5.15 -20.13 -14.33
C GLU A 578 -5.35 -18.93 -13.39
N PHE A 579 -6.53 -18.84 -12.72
CA PHE A 579 -6.77 -17.82 -11.70
C PHE A 579 -5.97 -18.16 -10.43
N ILE A 580 -4.74 -17.64 -10.37
CA ILE A 580 -3.90 -17.72 -9.18
C ILE A 580 -3.66 -16.28 -8.73
N PRO A 581 -4.36 -15.80 -7.69
CA PRO A 581 -4.12 -14.48 -7.15
C PRO A 581 -2.72 -14.35 -6.56
N GLY A 582 -2.12 -13.20 -6.72
CA GLY A 582 -0.80 -12.88 -6.18
C GLY A 582 -0.32 -11.54 -6.73
N GLY A 583 0.67 -10.94 -6.09
CA GLY A 583 1.24 -9.67 -6.55
C GLY A 583 1.85 -9.80 -7.94
N ASP A 584 1.32 -9.04 -8.89
CA ASP A 584 1.82 -9.01 -10.27
C ASP A 584 2.98 -8.02 -10.40
N LEU A 585 3.96 -8.40 -11.23
CA LEU A 585 5.05 -7.53 -11.67
C LEU A 585 5.20 -7.61 -13.17
N VAL A 586 5.28 -6.46 -13.81
CA VAL A 586 5.46 -6.33 -15.26
C VAL A 586 6.65 -5.43 -15.58
N VAL A 587 7.11 -5.48 -16.82
CA VAL A 587 8.17 -4.61 -17.34
C VAL A 587 7.75 -4.00 -18.66
N PHE A 588 7.94 -2.68 -18.81
CA PHE A 588 7.87 -1.98 -20.08
C PHE A 588 9.29 -1.89 -20.66
N GLU A 589 9.44 -2.38 -21.87
CA GLU A 589 10.66 -2.34 -22.67
C GLU A 589 10.41 -1.48 -23.90
N GLY A 590 10.80 -0.20 -23.84
CA GLY A 590 10.44 0.79 -24.85
C GLY A 590 8.99 1.29 -24.70
N GLU A 591 8.35 1.63 -25.82
CA GLU A 591 7.03 2.27 -25.83
C GLU A 591 5.85 1.30 -26.01
N GLY A 592 6.13 0.02 -26.10
CA GLY A 592 5.15 -1.03 -26.38
C GLY A 592 4.38 -1.54 -25.17
N LYS A 593 3.63 -2.61 -25.40
CA LYS A 593 2.90 -3.35 -24.36
C LYS A 593 3.87 -3.87 -23.29
N ALA A 594 3.49 -3.80 -22.03
CA ALA A 594 4.27 -4.38 -20.96
C ALA A 594 4.30 -5.92 -21.06
N ARG A 595 5.45 -6.49 -20.69
CA ARG A 595 5.64 -7.92 -20.53
C ARG A 595 5.48 -8.32 -19.06
N VAL A 596 4.81 -9.43 -18.81
CA VAL A 596 4.64 -9.97 -17.46
C VAL A 596 5.91 -10.68 -17.02
N LEU A 597 6.40 -10.37 -15.83
CA LEU A 597 7.52 -11.04 -15.18
C LEU A 597 7.04 -12.11 -14.19
N THR A 598 6.03 -11.78 -13.39
CA THR A 598 5.32 -12.73 -12.52
C THR A 598 3.87 -12.27 -12.31
N LYS A 599 2.96 -13.22 -12.18
CA LYS A 599 1.52 -13.00 -11.89
C LYS A 599 1.02 -13.80 -10.69
N LYS A 600 1.93 -14.42 -9.95
CA LYS A 600 1.62 -15.38 -8.87
C LYS A 600 2.36 -15.05 -7.58
N GLY A 601 2.63 -13.76 -7.31
CA GLY A 601 3.37 -13.37 -6.12
C GLY A 601 4.77 -13.99 -6.04
N PHE A 602 5.48 -14.10 -7.16
CA PHE A 602 6.77 -14.78 -7.27
C PHE A 602 6.70 -16.29 -6.89
N GLY A 603 5.59 -16.94 -7.16
CA GLY A 603 5.32 -18.32 -6.75
C GLY A 603 4.92 -18.46 -5.27
N ASN A 604 4.69 -17.37 -4.56
CA ASN A 604 4.19 -17.36 -3.20
C ASN A 604 2.72 -16.89 -3.18
N PRO A 605 1.73 -17.79 -2.98
CA PRO A 605 0.31 -17.40 -2.95
C PRO A 605 -0.03 -16.46 -1.79
N CYS A 606 0.85 -16.36 -0.78
CA CYS A 606 0.70 -15.42 0.32
C CYS A 606 1.12 -13.99 -0.05
N ALA A 607 1.89 -13.80 -1.12
CA ALA A 607 2.36 -12.49 -1.53
C ALA A 607 1.26 -11.74 -2.29
N ASN A 608 0.67 -10.73 -1.66
CA ASN A 608 -0.45 -9.96 -2.20
C ASN A 608 -0.01 -8.74 -3.01
N GLY A 609 1.27 -8.43 -3.07
CA GLY A 609 1.73 -7.33 -3.88
C GLY A 609 3.23 -7.06 -3.79
N VAL A 610 3.71 -6.36 -4.81
CA VAL A 610 5.09 -5.87 -4.89
C VAL A 610 5.11 -4.48 -4.27
N ARG A 611 5.57 -4.41 -3.02
CA ARG A 611 5.44 -3.18 -2.22
C ARG A 611 6.56 -2.18 -2.44
N ASN A 612 7.78 -2.64 -2.48
CA ASN A 612 8.96 -1.80 -2.67
C ASN A 612 9.91 -2.44 -3.68
N VAL A 613 10.74 -1.61 -4.26
CA VAL A 613 11.87 -2.01 -5.10
C VAL A 613 13.07 -1.16 -4.74
N GLU A 614 14.22 -1.80 -4.58
CA GLU A 614 15.48 -1.15 -4.21
C GLU A 614 16.61 -1.61 -5.12
N VAL A 615 17.59 -0.76 -5.28
CA VAL A 615 18.81 -1.05 -6.05
C VAL A 615 20.01 -1.01 -5.12
N LEU A 616 20.74 -2.12 -5.05
CA LEU A 616 21.97 -2.24 -4.28
C LEU A 616 23.04 -2.86 -5.15
N ASP A 617 24.18 -2.23 -5.25
CA ASP A 617 25.33 -2.67 -6.06
C ASP A 617 24.92 -3.05 -7.51
N GLY A 618 24.04 -2.23 -8.10
CA GLY A 618 23.50 -2.45 -9.46
C GLY A 618 22.43 -3.54 -9.57
N ARG A 619 22.20 -4.34 -8.54
CA ARG A 619 21.20 -5.41 -8.46
C ARG A 619 19.84 -4.86 -8.05
N ILE A 620 18.77 -5.43 -8.55
CA ILE A 620 17.39 -4.99 -8.28
C ILE A 620 16.72 -6.00 -7.36
N PHE A 621 16.16 -5.51 -6.26
CA PHE A 621 15.45 -6.31 -5.26
C PHE A 621 14.00 -5.84 -5.12
N PHE A 622 13.07 -6.75 -5.30
CA PHE A 622 11.64 -6.53 -5.10
C PHE A 622 11.20 -7.08 -3.75
N ALA A 623 10.51 -6.26 -2.99
CA ALA A 623 9.97 -6.65 -1.70
C ALA A 623 8.46 -6.88 -1.79
N THR A 624 8.00 -8.04 -1.32
CA THR A 624 6.58 -8.40 -1.31
C THR A 624 5.95 -8.19 0.05
N SER A 625 4.70 -7.79 0.06
CA SER A 625 3.85 -7.89 1.24
C SER A 625 3.13 -9.24 1.22
N SER A 626 2.87 -9.78 2.42
CA SER A 626 2.21 -11.07 2.62
C SER A 626 1.01 -10.94 3.53
N TRP A 627 -0.07 -11.66 3.24
CA TRP A 627 -1.21 -11.77 4.14
C TRP A 627 -1.07 -12.96 5.11
N CYS A 628 -0.17 -13.90 4.83
CA CYS A 628 0.11 -15.05 5.68
C CYS A 628 1.13 -14.71 6.77
N ASN A 629 0.97 -15.34 7.93
CA ASN A 629 1.97 -15.32 9.01
C ASN A 629 2.30 -16.71 9.59
N LEU A 630 1.58 -17.77 9.18
CA LEU A 630 1.77 -19.14 9.65
C LEU A 630 2.30 -20.13 8.59
N SER A 631 2.47 -19.74 7.33
CA SER A 631 3.01 -20.63 6.29
C SER A 631 4.54 -20.56 6.22
N ASP A 632 5.17 -21.54 5.57
CA ASP A 632 6.62 -21.54 5.32
C ASP A 632 7.08 -20.32 4.51
N ARG A 633 6.18 -19.79 3.66
CA ARG A 633 6.40 -18.60 2.85
C ARG A 633 5.70 -17.36 3.46
N ALA A 634 5.38 -17.38 4.75
CA ALA A 634 4.80 -16.27 5.47
C ALA A 634 5.80 -15.13 5.68
N GLY A 635 5.25 -13.95 5.97
CA GLY A 635 6.04 -12.75 6.17
C GLY A 635 6.48 -12.11 4.86
N LEU A 636 7.18 -10.98 4.97
CA LEU A 636 7.76 -10.30 3.82
C LEU A 636 8.90 -11.11 3.19
N GLU A 637 9.05 -11.00 1.88
CA GLU A 637 10.13 -11.62 1.13
C GLU A 637 10.80 -10.61 0.19
N PHE A 638 12.11 -10.82 -0.07
CA PHE A 638 12.89 -10.07 -1.06
C PHE A 638 13.32 -10.99 -2.19
N TYR A 639 13.07 -10.57 -3.41
CA TYR A 639 13.43 -11.27 -4.63
C TYR A 639 14.41 -10.45 -5.45
N GLU A 640 15.53 -11.03 -5.78
CA GLU A 640 16.48 -10.45 -6.71
C GLU A 640 16.07 -10.75 -8.15
N TYR A 641 16.03 -9.73 -8.98
CA TYR A 641 15.88 -9.88 -10.42
C TYR A 641 17.15 -10.42 -11.05
N LYS A 642 17.03 -11.48 -11.83
CA LYS A 642 18.11 -12.18 -12.54
C LYS A 642 17.91 -12.04 -14.06
N PRO A 643 18.50 -11.03 -14.72
CA PRO A 643 18.33 -10.81 -16.15
C PRO A 643 18.69 -12.03 -16.99
N GLU A 644 19.68 -12.83 -16.56
CA GLU A 644 20.12 -14.04 -17.23
C GLU A 644 19.08 -15.18 -17.25
N LEU A 645 18.11 -15.13 -16.31
CA LEU A 645 16.96 -16.04 -16.27
C LEU A 645 15.77 -15.47 -17.07
N ASP A 646 15.80 -14.18 -17.39
CA ASP A 646 14.77 -13.49 -18.14
C ASP A 646 14.94 -13.78 -19.64
N ARG A 647 14.58 -15.00 -20.05
CA ARG A 647 14.57 -15.37 -21.47
C ARG A 647 13.21 -15.03 -22.04
N PRO A 648 13.10 -14.02 -22.93
CA PRO A 648 11.87 -13.86 -23.69
C PRO A 648 11.58 -15.20 -24.36
N ASN A 649 10.38 -15.74 -24.10
CA ASN A 649 9.96 -17.00 -24.70
C ASN A 649 10.18 -16.92 -26.20
N ALA A 650 11.06 -17.78 -26.74
CA ALA A 650 11.36 -17.90 -28.16
C ALA A 650 10.17 -18.49 -28.95
N HIS A 651 8.98 -18.53 -28.35
CA HIS A 651 7.75 -19.06 -28.89
C HIS A 651 6.57 -18.12 -28.59
N GLN A 652 6.50 -17.02 -29.33
CA GLN A 652 5.23 -16.35 -29.66
C GLN A 652 5.27 -15.89 -31.11
#